data_357e5b5ef1d40e8a69a159896d3fe9d3
#
_entry.id   357e5b5ef1d40e8a69a159896d3fe9d3
#
_cell.length_a   1.000
_cell.length_b   1.000
_cell.length_c   1.000
_cell.angle_alpha   90.00
_cell.angle_beta   90.00
_cell.angle_gamma   90.00
#
_symmetry.space_group_name_H-M   'P 1'
#
loop_
_entity.id
_entity.type
_entity.pdbx_description
1 polymer ?
#
loop_
_entity_poly.entity_id
_entity_poly.type
_entity_poly.pdbx_seq_one_letter_code
_entity_poly.pdbx_strand_id
1 'polypeptide(L)'
;MIYMVEIFDKLGYKKQTCKTCGQEFYSQVDRDTCGDAPCDEYEFIANPATDKPYNLYEIQKVFKEFLESEGHVAIDRYPVLAKRWRDDVFLVGASIFCFQPWVTSGLVKPPANPLEIAQPSIRLNDVDNVGRTGRHMTCFTMGSHTVINKEDEFIYWEDETIRLCHEFFAHIGINTEEITFIKSWWSGGGNEGPCYEVCCRGVELATLVFIQYETLENGDKKEIPIKVVDTGYGLERIAWISQGTPTAYDACFAPVVDKLKELTGVEINEDIQGRNAQIAGMMDIEDIGDLKELRSQVAESLNLTLDEYLKAAEPMEAIYIVADHTRCLAFMLADGIIPSNVKEGYLARLVLRRTIRFMKDLNMKESLADVMAIQLDFLSKFYPEIRNSEQHIMNIIALEEERYATTVKKGKSIVKRSIKRLKKEGKSEMPLEMLIDLYDAHGIPPETVVEMAGDNFTVNVPDNFFTQVAGAHEKDTADKKDTFKVDYSETDLLFYKDFYQKDFEAEVLGLVVKDNVQCLIFDKTTFYPEGGGQPSDIGEVSIDGNSFKITYAEKINNVVLHHVDGNIDDGVVGKKANGTIDWTRRMTLARHHTGTHLVIAAARKVLGQHIWQAGSQNGLTRARIDLSHYKRITQDELNEIEKLANEYVMENIDLDIQFHTRDEAQELYGFILYQGGIVPGKNIRVVKIPGVDVQACAGTHVLRTGVVGPIKINKTERVQDGVERIDFSAGLAAIDSMQHDGKILRESSAIFKVENDQLPKTCDRFFNEWKSQKNEIDRLKSEIASLKMNSLADEYDEINGLKVVHQQIDSDIKELQKMATDFTDNGKADVVIMGNSGGKIVGAASQNAIDSGVKINEIIKTAAGILGGGGGGRLTLAQGAGKNTDKMSEAIQTAVDLIK
;
A
#
# COMPACT_ATOMS: atom_id res chain seq x y z
N MET A 1 19.69 -39.61 -17.25
CA MET A 1 20.90 -40.22 -16.59
C MET A 1 20.94 -39.56 -15.20
N ILE A 2 20.76 -40.33 -14.13
CA ILE A 2 20.91 -39.81 -12.75
C ILE A 2 22.41 -39.63 -12.59
N TYR A 3 22.91 -38.39 -12.68
CA TYR A 3 24.29 -38.10 -12.31
C TYR A 3 24.39 -38.34 -10.80
N MET A 4 25.17 -39.32 -10.39
CA MET A 4 25.62 -39.43 -8.99
C MET A 4 26.54 -38.25 -8.75
N VAL A 5 26.24 -37.47 -7.72
CA VAL A 5 27.06 -36.33 -7.28
C VAL A 5 28.31 -36.94 -6.63
N GLU A 6 29.44 -36.92 -7.34
CA GLU A 6 30.66 -37.63 -6.93
C GLU A 6 31.27 -37.08 -5.63
N ILE A 7 31.00 -35.83 -5.29
CA ILE A 7 31.57 -35.15 -4.11
C ILE A 7 31.11 -35.81 -2.81
N PHE A 8 29.89 -36.36 -2.73
CA PHE A 8 29.43 -37.04 -1.54
C PHE A 8 30.32 -38.23 -1.18
N ASP A 9 30.69 -39.04 -2.18
CA ASP A 9 31.61 -40.19 -1.96
C ASP A 9 32.99 -39.70 -1.53
N LYS A 10 33.52 -38.62 -2.13
CA LYS A 10 34.82 -38.03 -1.80
C LYS A 10 34.88 -37.48 -0.38
N LEU A 11 33.79 -36.89 0.08
CA LEU A 11 33.65 -36.35 1.44
C LEU A 11 33.18 -37.41 2.47
N GLY A 12 32.98 -38.66 2.04
CA GLY A 12 32.58 -39.78 2.91
C GLY A 12 31.10 -39.86 3.25
N TYR A 13 30.23 -39.07 2.58
CA TYR A 13 28.79 -39.14 2.75
C TYR A 13 28.20 -40.36 2.02
N LYS A 14 27.27 -41.03 2.72
CA LYS A 14 26.57 -42.21 2.19
C LYS A 14 25.08 -41.89 2.07
N LYS A 15 24.49 -42.34 0.98
CA LYS A 15 23.06 -42.27 0.77
C LYS A 15 22.30 -43.18 1.72
N GLN A 16 21.31 -42.65 2.40
CA GLN A 16 20.46 -43.32 3.37
C GLN A 16 19.00 -42.93 3.17
N THR A 17 18.08 -43.58 3.88
CA THR A 17 16.65 -43.26 3.87
C THR A 17 16.18 -43.08 5.29
N CYS A 18 15.53 -41.94 5.58
CA CYS A 18 14.97 -41.63 6.89
C CYS A 18 13.85 -42.62 7.27
N LYS A 19 13.94 -43.22 8.44
CA LYS A 19 12.92 -44.17 8.90
C LYS A 19 11.62 -43.51 9.33
N THR A 20 11.66 -42.20 9.64
CA THR A 20 10.50 -41.45 10.08
C THR A 20 9.70 -40.89 8.92
N CYS A 21 10.33 -40.09 8.01
CA CYS A 21 9.65 -39.44 6.90
C CYS A 21 9.82 -40.12 5.53
N GLY A 22 10.76 -41.08 5.39
CA GLY A 22 11.03 -41.77 4.14
C GLY A 22 11.86 -40.98 3.13
N GLN A 23 12.32 -39.78 3.43
CA GLN A 23 13.15 -38.94 2.56
C GLN A 23 14.55 -39.54 2.37
N GLU A 24 15.12 -39.37 1.18
CA GLU A 24 16.52 -39.71 0.87
C GLU A 24 17.42 -38.58 1.39
N PHE A 25 18.47 -38.98 2.12
CA PHE A 25 19.49 -38.06 2.61
C PHE A 25 20.90 -38.64 2.54
N TYR A 26 21.90 -37.78 2.69
CA TYR A 26 23.30 -38.13 2.75
C TYR A 26 23.89 -37.78 4.11
N SER A 27 24.67 -38.70 4.71
CA SER A 27 25.37 -38.46 5.99
C SER A 27 26.70 -39.23 5.99
N GLN A 28 27.72 -38.70 6.70
CA GLN A 28 29.00 -39.37 6.87
C GLN A 28 28.91 -40.58 7.83
N VAL A 29 27.94 -40.56 8.73
CA VAL A 29 27.66 -41.62 9.70
C VAL A 29 26.33 -42.33 9.42
N ASP A 30 26.19 -43.57 9.87
CA ASP A 30 24.89 -44.26 9.78
C ASP A 30 23.88 -43.62 10.76
N ARG A 31 22.72 -43.18 10.23
CA ARG A 31 21.63 -42.53 10.97
C ARG A 31 20.28 -43.13 10.65
N ASP A 32 19.39 -43.15 11.63
CA ASP A 32 17.99 -43.58 11.47
C ASP A 32 17.11 -42.47 10.89
N THR A 33 17.48 -41.21 11.11
CA THR A 33 16.71 -39.99 10.79
C THR A 33 17.52 -39.06 9.89
N CYS A 34 16.83 -38.17 9.19
CA CYS A 34 17.43 -37.24 8.21
C CYS A 34 18.16 -36.04 8.82
N GLY A 35 18.05 -35.79 10.11
CA GLY A 35 18.72 -34.67 10.78
C GLY A 35 17.90 -33.37 10.79
N ASP A 36 16.68 -33.37 10.26
CA ASP A 36 15.75 -32.22 10.29
C ASP A 36 14.53 -32.52 11.17
N ALA A 37 13.93 -31.50 11.74
CA ALA A 37 12.64 -31.58 12.38
C ALA A 37 11.53 -31.82 11.32
N PRO A 38 10.48 -32.61 11.60
CA PRO A 38 10.17 -33.19 12.92
C PRO A 38 10.84 -34.56 13.19
N CYS A 39 11.76 -35.02 12.35
CA CYS A 39 12.40 -36.34 12.53
C CYS A 39 13.41 -36.35 13.69
N ASP A 40 14.08 -35.20 13.92
CA ASP A 40 15.08 -34.98 14.96
C ASP A 40 14.69 -33.79 15.83
N GLU A 41 14.88 -33.89 17.17
CA GLU A 41 14.68 -32.76 18.07
C GLU A 41 15.79 -31.70 17.90
N TYR A 42 15.57 -30.49 18.43
CA TYR A 42 16.59 -29.44 18.51
C TYR A 42 17.60 -29.77 19.63
N GLU A 43 18.57 -30.64 19.34
CA GLU A 43 19.58 -31.09 20.30
C GLU A 43 20.62 -30.03 20.63
N PHE A 44 20.69 -28.96 19.85
CA PHE A 44 21.67 -27.88 20.02
C PHE A 44 21.29 -26.88 21.12
N ILE A 45 20.03 -26.82 21.58
CA ILE A 45 19.59 -25.92 22.67
C ILE A 45 20.33 -26.32 23.95
N ALA A 46 21.06 -25.38 24.56
CA ALA A 46 22.01 -25.59 25.66
C ALA A 46 23.21 -26.51 25.33
N ASN A 47 23.36 -26.90 24.06
CA ASN A 47 24.45 -27.74 23.56
C ASN A 47 24.89 -27.27 22.17
N PRO A 48 25.58 -26.10 22.07
CA PRO A 48 25.92 -25.47 20.81
C PRO A 48 26.72 -26.39 19.88
N ALA A 49 26.50 -26.27 18.57
CA ALA A 49 27.16 -27.10 17.57
C ALA A 49 28.57 -26.63 17.19
N THR A 50 29.00 -25.48 17.66
CA THR A 50 30.31 -24.88 17.41
C THR A 50 31.08 -24.63 18.70
N ASP A 51 32.41 -24.68 18.62
CA ASP A 51 33.25 -24.40 19.79
C ASP A 51 33.23 -22.93 20.22
N LYS A 52 32.89 -22.02 19.32
CA LYS A 52 32.82 -20.58 19.54
C LYS A 52 31.40 -20.07 19.21
N PRO A 53 30.77 -19.31 20.12
CA PRO A 53 29.50 -18.66 19.78
C PRO A 53 29.71 -17.53 18.75
N TYR A 54 28.82 -17.44 17.79
CA TYR A 54 28.77 -16.37 16.80
C TYR A 54 27.44 -15.64 16.88
N ASN A 55 27.44 -14.32 16.95
CA ASN A 55 26.23 -13.54 16.71
C ASN A 55 25.92 -13.44 15.21
N LEU A 56 24.74 -12.96 14.85
CA LEU A 56 24.29 -12.87 13.47
C LEU A 56 25.29 -12.14 12.55
N TYR A 57 25.88 -11.05 12.99
CA TYR A 57 26.77 -10.22 12.16
C TYR A 57 28.18 -10.80 12.07
N GLU A 58 28.61 -11.54 13.08
CA GLU A 58 29.85 -12.32 13.00
C GLU A 58 29.71 -13.45 12.00
N ILE A 59 28.56 -14.16 11.98
CA ILE A 59 28.27 -15.17 10.94
C ILE A 59 28.23 -14.53 9.56
N GLN A 60 27.52 -13.42 9.39
CA GLN A 60 27.49 -12.70 8.12
C GLN A 60 28.88 -12.32 7.63
N LYS A 61 29.72 -11.82 8.52
CA LYS A 61 31.12 -11.46 8.20
C LYS A 61 31.95 -12.67 7.83
N VAL A 62 31.88 -13.75 8.63
CA VAL A 62 32.64 -14.99 8.36
C VAL A 62 32.17 -15.64 7.07
N PHE A 63 30.87 -15.66 6.77
CA PHE A 63 30.30 -16.18 5.53
C PHE A 63 30.86 -15.43 4.31
N LYS A 64 30.86 -14.10 4.37
CA LYS A 64 31.43 -13.24 3.33
C LYS A 64 32.93 -13.51 3.15
N GLU A 65 33.74 -13.45 4.23
CA GLU A 65 35.18 -13.64 4.18
C GLU A 65 35.58 -15.04 3.65
N PHE A 66 34.82 -16.08 4.03
CA PHE A 66 35.03 -17.44 3.53
C PHE A 66 34.79 -17.50 2.02
N LEU A 67 33.65 -17.00 1.52
CA LEU A 67 33.33 -17.06 0.09
C LEU A 67 34.23 -16.14 -0.76
N GLU A 68 34.65 -14.98 -0.23
CA GLU A 68 35.66 -14.16 -0.90
C GLU A 68 37.00 -14.91 -1.03
N SER A 69 37.40 -15.70 -0.02
CA SER A 69 38.60 -16.53 -0.10
C SER A 69 38.48 -17.67 -1.15
N GLU A 70 37.26 -18.09 -1.44
CA GLU A 70 36.91 -19.09 -2.47
C GLU A 70 36.60 -18.46 -3.86
N GLY A 71 36.92 -17.18 -4.03
CA GLY A 71 36.84 -16.46 -5.31
C GLY A 71 35.49 -15.83 -5.64
N HIS A 72 34.57 -15.75 -4.71
CA HIS A 72 33.30 -15.04 -4.89
C HIS A 72 33.49 -13.53 -4.68
N VAL A 73 32.64 -12.74 -5.33
CA VAL A 73 32.61 -11.29 -5.13
C VAL A 73 31.39 -10.94 -4.26
N ALA A 74 31.66 -10.33 -3.12
CA ALA A 74 30.59 -9.86 -2.26
C ALA A 74 29.92 -8.62 -2.86
N ILE A 75 28.60 -8.62 -2.89
CA ILE A 75 27.80 -7.49 -3.37
C ILE A 75 26.91 -6.93 -2.24
N ASP A 76 26.55 -5.66 -2.37
CA ASP A 76 25.66 -5.02 -1.43
C ASP A 76 24.24 -5.61 -1.51
N ARG A 77 23.52 -5.53 -0.37
CA ARG A 77 22.10 -5.94 -0.33
C ARG A 77 21.24 -5.15 -1.30
N TYR A 78 20.23 -5.80 -1.82
CA TYR A 78 19.15 -5.14 -2.55
C TYR A 78 18.13 -4.54 -1.56
N PRO A 79 17.34 -3.51 -2.00
CA PRO A 79 16.21 -3.07 -1.21
C PRO A 79 15.21 -4.21 -0.96
N VAL A 80 14.56 -4.23 0.19
CA VAL A 80 13.53 -5.25 0.48
C VAL A 80 12.26 -5.07 -0.35
N LEU A 81 12.09 -3.93 -1.01
CA LEU A 81 10.97 -3.61 -1.91
C LEU A 81 11.27 -4.14 -3.32
N ALA A 82 10.88 -5.39 -3.60
CA ALA A 82 11.11 -6.07 -4.87
C ALA A 82 10.39 -5.43 -6.06
N LYS A 83 9.27 -4.76 -5.82
CA LYS A 83 8.46 -4.10 -6.84
C LYS A 83 9.21 -3.09 -7.72
N ARG A 84 10.39 -2.66 -7.32
CA ARG A 84 11.25 -1.77 -8.11
C ARG A 84 11.76 -2.41 -9.40
N TRP A 85 11.99 -3.73 -9.41
CA TRP A 85 12.53 -4.46 -10.57
C TRP A 85 11.70 -5.67 -11.02
N ARG A 86 10.63 -6.03 -10.27
CA ARG A 86 9.69 -7.10 -10.62
C ARG A 86 8.26 -6.74 -10.21
N ASP A 87 7.24 -7.31 -10.86
CA ASP A 87 5.83 -6.92 -10.69
C ASP A 87 4.94 -7.99 -10.03
N ASP A 88 5.50 -9.19 -9.83
CA ASP A 88 4.76 -10.34 -9.31
C ASP A 88 4.77 -10.43 -7.78
N VAL A 89 5.71 -9.76 -7.11
CA VAL A 89 5.83 -9.71 -5.65
C VAL A 89 6.17 -8.31 -5.14
N PHE A 90 5.74 -7.99 -3.93
CA PHE A 90 6.06 -6.69 -3.30
C PHE A 90 7.40 -6.70 -2.59
N LEU A 91 7.70 -7.77 -1.85
CA LEU A 91 8.83 -7.86 -0.95
C LEU A 91 9.80 -8.96 -1.38
N VAL A 92 11.08 -8.77 -1.06
CA VAL A 92 12.11 -9.79 -1.25
C VAL A 92 11.94 -10.86 -0.19
N GLY A 93 11.53 -12.06 -0.60
CA GLY A 93 11.35 -13.21 0.29
C GLY A 93 12.52 -14.21 0.27
N ALA A 94 13.47 -14.06 -0.67
CA ALA A 94 14.68 -14.85 -0.79
C ALA A 94 15.72 -14.11 -1.64
N SER A 95 17.02 -14.42 -1.49
CA SER A 95 18.12 -13.79 -2.22
C SER A 95 17.96 -13.87 -3.73
N ILE A 96 17.47 -14.99 -4.25
CA ILE A 96 17.24 -15.18 -5.70
C ILE A 96 16.26 -14.15 -6.29
N PHE A 97 15.35 -13.57 -5.50
CA PHE A 97 14.42 -12.54 -5.96
C PHE A 97 15.14 -11.28 -6.44
N CYS A 98 16.38 -11.05 -5.97
CA CYS A 98 17.23 -9.96 -6.44
C CYS A 98 17.64 -10.13 -7.91
N PHE A 99 17.70 -11.37 -8.40
CA PHE A 99 18.18 -11.73 -9.73
C PHE A 99 17.06 -12.14 -10.69
N GLN A 100 15.89 -12.47 -10.17
CA GLN A 100 14.70 -12.81 -10.96
C GLN A 100 13.94 -11.56 -11.43
N PRO A 101 13.33 -11.58 -12.63
CA PRO A 101 13.50 -12.61 -13.70
C PRO A 101 14.69 -12.32 -14.62
N TRP A 102 15.38 -11.21 -14.46
CA TRP A 102 16.29 -10.65 -15.47
C TRP A 102 17.59 -11.43 -15.62
N VAL A 103 18.23 -11.81 -14.51
CA VAL A 103 19.48 -12.57 -14.53
C VAL A 103 19.20 -14.05 -14.76
N THR A 104 18.18 -14.60 -14.07
CA THR A 104 17.84 -16.03 -14.21
C THR A 104 17.31 -16.43 -15.59
N SER A 105 16.83 -15.48 -16.38
CA SER A 105 16.49 -15.71 -17.80
C SER A 105 17.68 -15.59 -18.75
N GLY A 106 18.86 -15.18 -18.25
CA GLY A 106 20.04 -14.92 -19.08
C GLY A 106 20.01 -13.62 -19.86
N LEU A 107 18.96 -12.79 -19.69
CA LEU A 107 18.82 -11.51 -20.40
C LEU A 107 19.80 -10.45 -19.91
N VAL A 108 20.11 -10.48 -18.62
CA VAL A 108 20.99 -9.50 -17.95
C VAL A 108 22.14 -10.25 -17.30
N LYS A 109 23.33 -9.66 -17.30
CA LYS A 109 24.48 -10.21 -16.58
C LYS A 109 24.29 -10.03 -15.08
N PRO A 110 24.74 -10.98 -14.24
CA PRO A 110 24.81 -10.75 -12.81
C PRO A 110 25.83 -9.65 -12.48
N PRO A 111 25.71 -8.96 -11.34
CA PRO A 111 26.66 -7.91 -10.91
C PRO A 111 28.08 -8.46 -10.70
N ALA A 112 28.19 -9.74 -10.37
CA ALA A 112 29.44 -10.50 -10.32
C ALA A 112 29.13 -11.99 -10.57
N ASN A 113 30.13 -12.80 -10.92
CA ASN A 113 29.94 -14.23 -11.17
C ASN A 113 31.27 -15.00 -10.95
N PRO A 114 31.42 -15.79 -9.89
CA PRO A 114 30.47 -16.06 -8.82
C PRO A 114 30.29 -14.87 -7.85
N LEU A 115 29.13 -14.77 -7.22
CA LEU A 115 28.84 -13.73 -6.24
C LEU A 115 28.41 -14.28 -4.88
N GLU A 116 28.55 -13.43 -3.85
CA GLU A 116 27.98 -13.62 -2.51
C GLU A 116 27.12 -12.41 -2.15
N ILE A 117 26.00 -12.69 -1.46
CA ILE A 117 25.10 -11.66 -0.92
C ILE A 117 24.53 -12.11 0.43
N ALA A 118 24.45 -11.18 1.38
CA ALA A 118 23.68 -11.32 2.61
C ALA A 118 22.43 -10.41 2.52
N GLN A 119 21.31 -11.00 2.11
CA GLN A 119 20.08 -10.28 1.76
C GLN A 119 19.06 -10.31 2.88
N PRO A 120 18.69 -9.15 3.50
CA PRO A 120 17.50 -9.05 4.34
C PRO A 120 16.26 -9.42 3.53
N SER A 121 15.53 -10.42 4.01
CA SER A 121 14.34 -10.98 3.36
C SER A 121 13.15 -10.87 4.29
N ILE A 122 11.96 -10.63 3.74
CA ILE A 122 10.74 -10.44 4.53
C ILE A 122 9.69 -11.46 4.09
N ARG A 123 9.16 -12.20 5.08
CA ARG A 123 8.03 -13.12 4.91
C ARG A 123 7.01 -12.87 6.01
N LEU A 124 5.75 -12.70 5.62
CA LEU A 124 4.64 -12.43 6.54
C LEU A 124 3.62 -13.58 6.60
N ASN A 125 3.85 -14.65 5.84
CA ASN A 125 3.04 -15.86 5.86
C ASN A 125 3.02 -16.54 7.24
N ASP A 126 4.08 -16.33 8.06
CA ASP A 126 4.21 -16.92 9.39
C ASP A 126 4.16 -15.88 10.52
N VAL A 127 3.61 -14.69 10.23
CA VAL A 127 3.60 -13.56 11.18
C VAL A 127 2.97 -13.88 12.54
N ASP A 128 2.03 -14.81 12.58
CA ASP A 128 1.38 -15.24 13.82
C ASP A 128 2.22 -16.23 14.64
N ASN A 129 3.19 -16.91 14.01
CA ASN A 129 4.13 -17.81 14.67
C ASN A 129 5.33 -17.08 15.29
N VAL A 130 5.58 -15.83 14.87
CA VAL A 130 6.68 -15.00 15.38
C VAL A 130 6.56 -14.77 16.88
N GLY A 131 7.65 -14.93 17.61
CA GLY A 131 7.73 -14.82 19.07
C GLY A 131 7.26 -16.06 19.82
N ARG A 132 6.55 -16.99 19.16
CA ARG A 132 5.84 -18.12 19.77
C ARG A 132 6.52 -19.45 19.58
N THR A 133 7.18 -19.65 18.47
CA THR A 133 7.81 -20.92 18.08
C THR A 133 9.33 -20.95 18.32
N GLY A 134 9.91 -19.81 18.67
CA GLY A 134 11.36 -19.65 18.86
C GLY A 134 12.18 -19.55 17.57
N ARG A 135 11.59 -19.77 16.39
CA ARG A 135 12.33 -19.83 15.10
C ARG A 135 11.80 -18.93 13.98
N HIS A 136 10.50 -18.62 13.95
CA HIS A 136 9.89 -17.82 12.88
C HIS A 136 10.17 -16.34 13.05
N MET A 137 10.53 -15.67 11.95
CA MET A 137 10.85 -14.25 11.91
C MET A 137 10.16 -13.59 10.72
N THR A 138 9.69 -12.36 10.87
CA THR A 138 9.16 -11.56 9.74
C THR A 138 10.28 -11.05 8.84
N CYS A 139 11.47 -10.78 9.42
CA CYS A 139 12.64 -10.31 8.70
C CYS A 139 13.87 -11.12 9.12
N PHE A 140 14.49 -11.77 8.16
CA PHE A 140 15.70 -12.59 8.34
C PHE A 140 16.72 -12.29 7.25
N THR A 141 17.99 -12.65 7.46
CA THR A 141 19.07 -12.45 6.51
C THR A 141 19.39 -13.77 5.80
N MET A 142 19.13 -13.83 4.52
CA MET A 142 19.53 -14.97 3.70
C MET A 142 20.93 -14.74 3.14
N GLY A 143 21.91 -15.52 3.60
CA GLY A 143 23.21 -15.61 2.97
C GLY A 143 23.11 -16.45 1.70
N SER A 144 23.71 -16.02 0.62
CA SER A 144 23.68 -16.78 -0.64
C SER A 144 25.00 -16.64 -1.37
N HIS A 145 25.46 -17.75 -1.96
CA HIS A 145 26.37 -17.67 -3.09
C HIS A 145 25.65 -18.12 -4.35
N THR A 146 25.82 -17.36 -5.42
CA THR A 146 25.08 -17.55 -6.67
C THR A 146 26.05 -17.64 -7.84
N VAL A 147 25.79 -18.60 -8.73
CA VAL A 147 26.53 -18.77 -9.98
C VAL A 147 25.59 -18.89 -11.16
N ILE A 148 25.89 -18.14 -12.20
CA ILE A 148 25.18 -18.19 -13.47
C ILE A 148 26.04 -18.89 -14.49
N ASN A 149 25.72 -20.16 -14.79
CA ASN A 149 26.43 -20.96 -15.79
C ASN A 149 25.76 -20.81 -17.15
N LYS A 150 26.57 -20.56 -18.17
CA LYS A 150 26.20 -20.57 -19.58
C LYS A 150 26.93 -21.68 -20.28
N GLU A 151 26.50 -22.02 -21.49
CA GLU A 151 27.14 -23.12 -22.29
C GLU A 151 28.63 -22.83 -22.54
N ASP A 152 28.99 -21.56 -22.75
CA ASP A 152 30.34 -21.07 -23.02
C ASP A 152 31.11 -20.61 -21.77
N GLU A 153 30.46 -20.49 -20.63
CA GLU A 153 31.03 -20.01 -19.38
C GLU A 153 30.47 -20.80 -18.19
N PHE A 154 31.00 -22.00 -17.99
CA PHE A 154 30.61 -22.89 -16.89
C PHE A 154 31.61 -22.76 -15.74
N ILE A 155 31.14 -22.25 -14.57
CA ILE A 155 32.00 -22.02 -13.40
C ILE A 155 31.99 -23.23 -12.48
N TYR A 156 30.84 -23.55 -11.87
CA TYR A 156 30.65 -24.75 -11.05
C TYR A 156 29.17 -25.14 -10.89
N TRP A 157 28.92 -26.35 -10.40
CA TRP A 157 27.58 -26.90 -10.20
C TRP A 157 27.49 -27.65 -8.87
N GLU A 158 26.72 -28.72 -8.77
CA GLU A 158 26.41 -29.47 -7.56
C GLU A 158 27.64 -29.81 -6.71
N ASP A 159 28.68 -30.44 -7.29
CA ASP A 159 29.86 -30.91 -6.54
C ASP A 159 30.56 -29.78 -5.78
N GLU A 160 30.82 -28.69 -6.45
CA GLU A 160 31.50 -27.54 -5.82
C GLU A 160 30.59 -26.79 -4.83
N THR A 161 29.30 -26.71 -5.12
CA THR A 161 28.32 -26.10 -4.19
C THR A 161 28.27 -26.86 -2.86
N ILE A 162 28.23 -28.20 -2.94
CA ILE A 162 28.24 -29.07 -1.77
C ILE A 162 29.59 -28.99 -1.04
N ARG A 163 30.73 -28.94 -1.76
CA ARG A 163 32.06 -28.76 -1.16
C ARG A 163 32.10 -27.45 -0.36
N LEU A 164 31.72 -26.33 -0.96
CA LEU A 164 31.72 -25.02 -0.33
C LEU A 164 30.84 -24.99 0.93
N CYS A 165 29.65 -25.60 0.87
CA CYS A 165 28.74 -25.70 2.01
C CYS A 165 29.36 -26.52 3.14
N HIS A 166 29.91 -27.72 2.83
CA HIS A 166 30.57 -28.59 3.79
C HIS A 166 31.77 -27.89 4.46
N GLU A 167 32.64 -27.25 3.68
CA GLU A 167 33.83 -26.55 4.18
C GLU A 167 33.49 -25.29 4.96
N PHE A 168 32.45 -24.55 4.60
CA PHE A 168 31.97 -23.43 5.37
C PHE A 168 31.51 -23.84 6.78
N PHE A 169 30.70 -24.91 6.89
CA PHE A 169 30.27 -25.39 8.20
C PHE A 169 31.45 -25.94 9.04
N ALA A 170 32.39 -26.66 8.41
CA ALA A 170 33.63 -27.05 9.08
C ALA A 170 34.47 -25.84 9.53
N HIS A 171 34.55 -24.79 8.70
CA HIS A 171 35.27 -23.55 9.00
C HIS A 171 34.76 -22.83 10.24
N ILE A 172 33.45 -22.83 10.47
CA ILE A 172 32.85 -22.25 11.67
C ILE A 172 32.85 -23.20 12.88
N GLY A 173 33.38 -24.42 12.72
CA GLY A 173 33.57 -25.40 13.81
C GLY A 173 32.41 -26.35 14.04
N ILE A 174 31.48 -26.53 13.07
CA ILE A 174 30.48 -27.58 13.11
C ILE A 174 31.15 -28.93 12.76
N ASN A 175 30.91 -29.95 13.57
CA ASN A 175 31.34 -31.31 13.25
C ASN A 175 30.58 -31.81 12.02
N THR A 176 31.27 -32.06 10.92
CA THR A 176 30.67 -32.45 9.64
C THR A 176 29.95 -33.81 9.66
N GLU A 177 30.25 -34.68 10.64
CA GLU A 177 29.52 -35.93 10.86
C GLU A 177 28.07 -35.69 11.31
N GLU A 178 27.75 -34.49 11.82
CA GLU A 178 26.39 -34.09 12.23
C GLU A 178 25.60 -33.45 11.09
N ILE A 179 26.26 -33.14 9.98
CA ILE A 179 25.62 -32.52 8.81
C ILE A 179 24.95 -33.59 7.95
N THR A 180 23.71 -33.30 7.54
CA THR A 180 23.00 -34.13 6.56
C THR A 180 22.56 -33.26 5.38
N PHE A 181 22.49 -33.89 4.20
CA PHE A 181 21.98 -33.27 2.97
C PHE A 181 20.73 -34.07 2.54
N ILE A 182 19.55 -33.47 2.65
CA ILE A 182 18.27 -34.07 2.30
C ILE A 182 17.93 -33.68 0.88
N LYS A 183 17.65 -34.64 0.03
CA LYS A 183 17.29 -34.40 -1.37
C LYS A 183 15.84 -33.91 -1.46
N SER A 184 15.63 -32.76 -2.09
CA SER A 184 14.34 -32.10 -2.20
C SER A 184 14.16 -31.43 -3.58
N TRP A 185 13.07 -30.71 -3.75
CA TRP A 185 12.76 -29.94 -4.96
C TRP A 185 12.29 -28.55 -4.58
N TRP A 186 12.93 -27.53 -5.08
CA TRP A 186 12.60 -26.16 -4.82
C TRP A 186 11.83 -25.52 -5.99
N SER A 187 10.84 -24.67 -5.67
CA SER A 187 10.11 -23.82 -6.62
C SER A 187 9.82 -22.46 -5.99
N GLY A 188 10.16 -21.38 -6.70
CA GLY A 188 9.96 -20.01 -6.21
C GLY A 188 10.21 -18.96 -7.28
N GLY A 189 9.40 -17.89 -7.25
CA GLY A 189 9.55 -16.72 -8.13
C GLY A 189 9.52 -17.04 -9.62
N GLY A 190 8.82 -18.11 -10.03
CA GLY A 190 8.72 -18.55 -11.44
C GLY A 190 9.84 -19.44 -11.93
N ASN A 191 10.75 -19.85 -11.05
CA ASN A 191 11.83 -20.82 -11.36
C ASN A 191 11.73 -22.03 -10.45
N GLU A 192 12.33 -23.14 -10.88
CA GLU A 192 12.39 -24.36 -10.09
C GLU A 192 13.59 -25.26 -10.45
N GLY A 193 13.92 -26.15 -9.52
CA GLY A 193 14.99 -27.13 -9.72
C GLY A 193 15.19 -28.06 -8.53
N PRO A 194 16.04 -29.12 -8.68
CA PRO A 194 16.43 -29.97 -7.56
C PRO A 194 17.21 -29.16 -6.52
N CYS A 195 17.11 -29.57 -5.26
CA CYS A 195 17.84 -28.92 -4.17
C CYS A 195 18.30 -29.96 -3.13
N TYR A 196 19.19 -29.52 -2.25
CA TYR A 196 19.53 -30.19 -1.01
C TYR A 196 19.26 -29.26 0.16
N GLU A 197 18.47 -29.74 1.12
CA GLU A 197 18.30 -29.11 2.42
C GLU A 197 19.41 -29.61 3.33
N VAL A 198 20.14 -28.70 3.96
CA VAL A 198 21.31 -29.00 4.77
C VAL A 198 20.96 -28.81 6.24
N CYS A 199 20.94 -29.91 6.98
CA CYS A 199 20.46 -29.94 8.34
C CYS A 199 21.55 -30.32 9.33
N CYS A 200 21.43 -29.85 10.58
CA CYS A 200 22.28 -30.20 11.69
C CYS A 200 21.49 -30.15 13.00
N ARG A 201 21.50 -31.24 13.79
CA ARG A 201 20.86 -31.31 15.12
C ARG A 201 19.38 -30.86 15.13
N GLY A 202 18.61 -31.23 14.13
CA GLY A 202 17.20 -30.94 14.01
C GLY A 202 16.84 -29.61 13.33
N VAL A 203 17.82 -28.82 12.88
CA VAL A 203 17.53 -27.55 12.21
C VAL A 203 18.15 -27.49 10.82
N GLU A 204 17.34 -27.07 9.83
CA GLU A 204 17.80 -26.73 8.49
C GLU A 204 18.63 -25.45 8.54
N LEU A 205 19.87 -25.50 8.09
CA LEU A 205 20.82 -24.39 8.07
C LEU A 205 20.94 -23.73 6.70
N ALA A 206 20.76 -24.51 5.64
CA ALA A 206 20.86 -24.03 4.26
C ALA A 206 20.03 -24.87 3.30
N THR A 207 19.64 -24.27 2.18
CA THR A 207 19.10 -24.95 1.00
C THR A 207 19.98 -24.64 -0.20
N LEU A 208 20.50 -25.67 -0.87
CA LEU A 208 21.34 -25.58 -2.07
C LEU A 208 20.48 -25.86 -3.29
N VAL A 209 20.17 -24.84 -4.09
CA VAL A 209 19.20 -24.93 -5.20
C VAL A 209 19.91 -24.90 -6.54
N PHE A 210 19.50 -25.77 -7.45
CA PHE A 210 20.03 -25.93 -8.80
C PHE A 210 18.95 -25.63 -9.83
N ILE A 211 18.73 -24.35 -10.12
CA ILE A 211 17.67 -23.87 -10.98
C ILE A 211 17.95 -24.24 -12.43
N GLN A 212 17.01 -24.95 -13.05
CA GLN A 212 17.07 -25.40 -14.43
C GLN A 212 15.80 -25.15 -15.21
N TYR A 213 14.69 -24.83 -14.54
CA TYR A 213 13.39 -24.72 -15.19
C TYR A 213 12.71 -23.38 -14.86
N GLU A 214 11.93 -22.91 -15.82
CA GLU A 214 10.92 -21.84 -15.68
C GLU A 214 9.55 -22.48 -15.56
N THR A 215 8.75 -22.06 -14.59
CA THR A 215 7.37 -22.50 -14.43
C THR A 215 6.48 -21.62 -15.30
N LEU A 216 5.79 -22.21 -16.29
CA LEU A 216 4.88 -21.49 -17.18
C LEU A 216 3.52 -21.25 -16.52
N GLU A 217 2.72 -20.31 -17.05
CA GLU A 217 1.38 -19.97 -16.55
C GLU A 217 0.40 -21.16 -16.46
N ASN A 218 0.59 -22.18 -17.32
CA ASN A 218 -0.18 -23.42 -17.33
C ASN A 218 0.32 -24.48 -16.34
N GLY A 219 1.38 -24.19 -15.58
CA GLY A 219 2.02 -25.12 -14.65
C GLY A 219 3.04 -26.06 -15.28
N ASP A 220 3.26 -26.00 -16.59
CA ASP A 220 4.31 -26.79 -17.26
C ASP A 220 5.70 -26.22 -16.97
N LYS A 221 6.71 -27.10 -17.04
CA LYS A 221 8.13 -26.75 -16.85
C LYS A 221 8.82 -26.59 -18.19
N LYS A 222 9.55 -25.49 -18.34
CA LYS A 222 10.40 -25.24 -19.50
C LYS A 222 11.85 -25.12 -19.05
N GLU A 223 12.75 -25.91 -19.65
CA GLU A 223 14.17 -25.77 -19.37
C GLU A 223 14.69 -24.40 -19.81
N ILE A 224 15.41 -23.71 -18.91
CA ILE A 224 16.02 -22.41 -19.18
C ILE A 224 17.42 -22.63 -19.84
N PRO A 225 17.87 -21.68 -20.68
CA PRO A 225 19.15 -21.84 -21.43
C PRO A 225 20.40 -21.70 -20.55
N ILE A 226 20.23 -21.33 -19.30
CA ILE A 226 21.30 -21.17 -18.31
C ILE A 226 21.06 -22.12 -17.13
N LYS A 227 22.12 -22.41 -16.37
CA LYS A 227 22.04 -23.17 -15.12
C LYS A 227 22.45 -22.27 -13.96
N VAL A 228 21.56 -22.09 -12.99
CA VAL A 228 21.80 -21.19 -11.86
C VAL A 228 21.99 -22.00 -10.58
N VAL A 229 23.15 -21.83 -9.94
CA VAL A 229 23.31 -22.21 -8.54
C VAL A 229 22.76 -21.05 -7.71
N ASP A 230 21.80 -21.33 -6.88
CA ASP A 230 21.30 -20.42 -5.86
C ASP A 230 21.32 -21.12 -4.52
N THR A 231 21.81 -20.46 -3.51
CA THR A 231 21.89 -21.02 -2.17
C THR A 231 21.22 -20.11 -1.17
N GLY A 232 20.57 -20.67 -0.17
CA GLY A 232 19.93 -19.93 0.89
C GLY A 232 20.41 -20.39 2.25
N TYR A 233 21.38 -19.69 2.84
CA TYR A 233 21.84 -19.94 4.21
C TYR A 233 21.03 -19.09 5.19
N GLY A 234 20.38 -19.73 6.14
CA GLY A 234 19.68 -19.04 7.24
C GLY A 234 20.68 -18.53 8.26
N LEU A 235 21.22 -17.30 8.08
CA LEU A 235 22.29 -16.79 8.94
C LEU A 235 21.84 -16.66 10.41
N GLU A 236 20.57 -16.39 10.66
CA GLU A 236 19.96 -16.41 12.00
C GLU A 236 19.96 -17.83 12.61
N ARG A 237 19.63 -18.86 11.80
CA ARG A 237 19.64 -20.27 12.26
C ARG A 237 21.08 -20.71 12.56
N ILE A 238 22.06 -20.30 11.75
CA ILE A 238 23.48 -20.59 11.98
C ILE A 238 23.98 -19.90 13.25
N ALA A 239 23.60 -18.64 13.49
CA ALA A 239 23.91 -17.95 14.73
C ALA A 239 23.27 -18.63 15.93
N TRP A 240 22.03 -19.09 15.79
CA TRP A 240 21.28 -19.77 16.83
C TRP A 240 21.93 -21.12 17.23
N ILE A 241 22.22 -21.97 16.25
CA ILE A 241 22.86 -23.27 16.50
C ILE A 241 24.28 -23.12 17.10
N SER A 242 24.97 -22.02 16.74
CA SER A 242 26.31 -21.75 17.26
C SER A 242 26.33 -21.28 18.71
N GLN A 243 25.24 -20.66 19.17
CA GLN A 243 25.12 -20.16 20.55
C GLN A 243 24.36 -21.14 21.46
N GLY A 244 23.49 -21.97 20.89
CA GLY A 244 22.66 -22.90 21.66
C GLY A 244 21.67 -22.19 22.59
N THR A 245 21.25 -20.97 22.26
CA THR A 245 20.27 -20.20 23.04
C THR A 245 18.88 -20.83 22.96
N PRO A 246 17.98 -20.53 23.91
CA PRO A 246 16.61 -21.06 23.91
C PRO A 246 15.85 -20.76 22.61
N THR A 247 16.02 -19.55 22.06
CA THR A 247 15.38 -19.13 20.83
C THR A 247 16.35 -18.44 19.88
N ALA A 248 15.99 -18.40 18.59
CA ALA A 248 16.75 -17.65 17.60
C ALA A 248 16.73 -16.13 17.86
N TYR A 249 15.70 -15.63 18.56
CA TYR A 249 15.62 -14.22 18.93
C TYR A 249 16.71 -13.83 19.94
N ASP A 250 16.99 -14.70 20.92
CA ASP A 250 18.06 -14.50 21.90
C ASP A 250 19.43 -14.48 21.22
N ALA A 251 19.63 -15.32 20.21
CA ALA A 251 20.87 -15.36 19.44
C ALA A 251 21.09 -14.12 18.56
N CYS A 252 20.04 -13.61 17.94
CA CYS A 252 20.14 -12.63 16.84
C CYS A 252 19.84 -11.19 17.29
N PHE A 253 18.96 -11.02 18.29
CA PHE A 253 18.44 -9.71 18.70
C PHE A 253 18.79 -9.35 20.15
N ALA A 254 19.72 -10.08 20.78
CA ALA A 254 20.08 -9.92 22.20
C ALA A 254 20.14 -8.47 22.69
N PRO A 255 20.82 -7.51 22.01
CA PRO A 255 20.89 -6.13 22.50
C PRO A 255 19.56 -5.40 22.56
N VAL A 256 18.63 -5.73 21.64
CA VAL A 256 17.27 -5.16 21.61
C VAL A 256 16.38 -5.85 22.62
N VAL A 257 16.45 -7.18 22.70
CA VAL A 257 15.70 -8.01 23.66
C VAL A 257 16.05 -7.62 25.09
N ASP A 258 17.34 -7.47 25.41
CA ASP A 258 17.82 -7.07 26.74
C ASP A 258 17.29 -5.68 27.11
N LYS A 259 17.29 -4.75 26.14
CA LYS A 259 16.75 -3.41 26.41
C LYS A 259 15.27 -3.40 26.64
N LEU A 260 14.51 -4.22 25.90
CA LEU A 260 13.07 -4.40 26.12
C LEU A 260 12.78 -5.04 27.50
N LYS A 261 13.60 -6.01 27.94
CA LYS A 261 13.53 -6.59 29.30
C LYS A 261 13.75 -5.52 30.36
N GLU A 262 14.77 -4.67 30.21
CA GLU A 262 15.03 -3.56 31.14
C GLU A 262 13.83 -2.61 31.25
N LEU A 263 13.21 -2.24 30.09
CA LEU A 263 12.09 -1.29 30.03
C LEU A 263 10.80 -1.86 30.61
N THR A 264 10.56 -3.16 30.44
CA THR A 264 9.30 -3.83 30.84
C THR A 264 9.38 -4.52 32.20
N GLY A 265 10.59 -4.87 32.64
CA GLY A 265 10.79 -5.71 33.82
C GLY A 265 10.39 -7.17 33.62
N VAL A 266 10.19 -7.62 32.38
CA VAL A 266 9.88 -9.01 32.06
C VAL A 266 11.12 -9.87 32.19
N GLU A 267 11.03 -10.95 32.96
CA GLU A 267 12.06 -11.98 33.05
C GLU A 267 11.75 -13.12 32.06
N ILE A 268 12.74 -13.51 31.26
CA ILE A 268 12.61 -14.62 30.31
C ILE A 268 12.91 -15.92 31.08
N ASN A 269 11.98 -16.86 31.00
CA ASN A 269 12.19 -18.21 31.49
C ASN A 269 12.74 -19.07 30.35
N GLU A 270 14.07 -19.31 30.38
CA GLU A 270 14.79 -20.05 29.35
C GLU A 270 14.31 -21.48 29.18
N ASP A 271 13.88 -22.17 30.26
CA ASP A 271 13.36 -23.52 30.18
C ASP A 271 12.05 -23.58 29.41
N ILE A 272 11.15 -22.63 29.66
CA ILE A 272 9.88 -22.52 28.91
C ILE A 272 10.16 -22.26 27.44
N GLN A 273 11.03 -21.31 27.13
CA GLN A 273 11.31 -20.93 25.74
C GLN A 273 12.07 -22.00 24.97
N GLY A 274 13.05 -22.63 25.58
CA GLY A 274 13.78 -23.73 24.97
C GLY A 274 12.87 -24.95 24.70
N ARG A 275 12.01 -25.28 25.68
CA ARG A 275 11.04 -26.38 25.49
C ARG A 275 9.99 -26.04 24.45
N ASN A 276 9.54 -24.80 24.39
CA ASN A 276 8.63 -24.30 23.38
C ASN A 276 9.22 -24.45 21.96
N ALA A 277 10.46 -24.03 21.77
CA ALA A 277 11.16 -24.16 20.49
C ALA A 277 11.35 -25.64 20.07
N GLN A 278 11.74 -26.52 20.99
CA GLN A 278 11.90 -27.95 20.74
C GLN A 278 10.58 -28.61 20.28
N ILE A 279 9.50 -28.38 21.00
CA ILE A 279 8.18 -28.98 20.67
C ILE A 279 7.65 -28.37 19.37
N ALA A 280 7.80 -27.05 19.16
CA ALA A 280 7.42 -26.39 17.92
C ALA A 280 8.15 -26.96 16.68
N GLY A 281 9.42 -27.31 16.83
CA GLY A 281 10.18 -27.99 15.78
C GLY A 281 9.60 -29.36 15.44
N MET A 282 9.30 -30.17 16.48
CA MET A 282 8.77 -31.52 16.30
C MET A 282 7.35 -31.58 15.75
N MET A 283 6.56 -30.52 15.90
CA MET A 283 5.18 -30.44 15.40
C MET A 283 5.09 -30.03 13.92
N ASP A 284 6.17 -29.53 13.34
CA ASP A 284 6.18 -28.98 11.99
C ASP A 284 5.05 -27.94 11.79
N ILE A 285 5.09 -26.92 12.64
CA ILE A 285 4.02 -25.91 12.71
C ILE A 285 4.01 -25.08 11.42
N GLU A 286 3.24 -25.53 10.44
CA GLU A 286 2.86 -24.77 9.23
C GLU A 286 1.34 -24.59 9.15
N ASP A 287 0.55 -25.38 9.88
CA ASP A 287 -0.90 -25.43 9.79
C ASP A 287 -1.65 -24.67 10.90
N ILE A 288 -2.90 -24.37 10.60
CA ILE A 288 -3.84 -23.64 11.46
C ILE A 288 -4.25 -24.48 12.66
N GLY A 289 -4.13 -23.94 13.86
CA GLY A 289 -4.58 -24.59 15.10
C GLY A 289 -3.48 -25.22 15.93
N ASP A 290 -2.28 -25.31 15.38
CA ASP A 290 -1.14 -25.96 16.03
C ASP A 290 -0.62 -25.19 17.25
N LEU A 291 -0.80 -23.87 17.29
CA LEU A 291 -0.35 -23.05 18.44
C LEU A 291 -1.03 -23.40 19.76
N LYS A 292 -2.33 -23.71 19.73
CA LYS A 292 -3.03 -24.12 20.94
C LYS A 292 -2.55 -25.48 21.41
N GLU A 293 -2.32 -26.41 20.50
CA GLU A 293 -1.77 -27.71 20.77
C GLU A 293 -0.34 -27.62 21.29
N LEU A 294 0.52 -26.83 20.63
CA LEU A 294 1.87 -26.53 21.09
C LEU A 294 1.88 -26.06 22.53
N ARG A 295 1.08 -25.03 22.84
CA ARG A 295 0.97 -24.49 24.22
C ARG A 295 0.56 -25.52 25.23
N SER A 296 -0.39 -26.39 24.86
CA SER A 296 -0.84 -27.47 25.72
C SER A 296 0.25 -28.51 25.97
N GLN A 297 0.97 -28.92 24.91
CA GLN A 297 2.06 -29.90 25.01
C GLN A 297 3.25 -29.34 25.80
N VAL A 298 3.60 -28.08 25.61
CA VAL A 298 4.66 -27.44 26.41
C VAL A 298 4.28 -27.35 27.86
N ALA A 299 3.07 -26.89 28.19
CA ALA A 299 2.57 -26.82 29.56
C ALA A 299 2.61 -28.21 30.25
N GLU A 300 2.13 -29.24 29.54
CA GLU A 300 2.15 -30.62 30.04
C GLU A 300 3.58 -31.13 30.28
N SER A 301 4.49 -30.87 29.34
CA SER A 301 5.91 -31.31 29.43
C SER A 301 6.65 -30.70 30.63
N LEU A 302 6.23 -29.50 31.04
CA LEU A 302 6.81 -28.75 32.16
C LEU A 302 6.02 -28.93 33.48
N ASN A 303 4.98 -29.78 33.47
CA ASN A 303 4.05 -29.96 34.59
C ASN A 303 3.39 -28.66 35.06
N LEU A 304 3.06 -27.77 34.12
CA LEU A 304 2.32 -26.53 34.35
C LEU A 304 0.87 -26.69 33.90
N THR A 305 -0.03 -25.93 34.50
CA THR A 305 -1.35 -25.71 33.89
C THR A 305 -1.21 -24.76 32.68
N LEU A 306 -2.15 -24.83 31.75
CA LEU A 306 -2.13 -23.93 30.57
C LEU A 306 -2.15 -22.47 31.02
N ASP A 307 -2.89 -22.11 32.07
CA ASP A 307 -2.95 -20.74 32.59
C ASP A 307 -1.61 -20.29 33.20
N GLU A 308 -0.91 -21.14 33.92
CA GLU A 308 0.44 -20.84 34.43
C GLU A 308 1.46 -20.68 33.32
N TYR A 309 1.41 -21.54 32.30
CA TYR A 309 2.24 -21.44 31.11
C TYR A 309 1.99 -20.12 30.37
N LEU A 310 0.72 -19.80 30.02
CA LEU A 310 0.37 -18.57 29.28
C LEU A 310 0.81 -17.31 30.03
N LYS A 311 0.60 -17.29 31.37
CA LYS A 311 1.02 -16.15 32.19
C LYS A 311 2.54 -15.90 32.14
N ALA A 312 3.33 -16.96 32.02
CA ALA A 312 4.78 -16.86 31.88
C ALA A 312 5.23 -16.59 30.42
N ALA A 313 4.60 -17.26 29.46
CA ALA A 313 5.02 -17.23 28.07
C ALA A 313 4.60 -15.95 27.30
N GLU A 314 3.37 -15.46 27.47
CA GLU A 314 2.84 -14.33 26.70
C GLU A 314 3.67 -13.03 26.81
N PRO A 315 4.20 -12.62 27.98
CA PRO A 315 5.08 -11.46 28.06
C PRO A 315 6.40 -11.65 27.32
N MET A 316 6.97 -12.87 27.34
CA MET A 316 8.20 -13.19 26.61
C MET A 316 7.96 -13.22 25.09
N GLU A 317 6.86 -13.85 24.66
CA GLU A 317 6.43 -13.82 23.25
C GLU A 317 6.32 -12.38 22.75
N ALA A 318 5.70 -11.49 23.53
CA ALA A 318 5.53 -10.09 23.18
C ALA A 318 6.87 -9.34 23.02
N ILE A 319 7.86 -9.61 23.87
CA ILE A 319 9.22 -9.04 23.74
C ILE A 319 9.87 -9.45 22.41
N TYR A 320 9.82 -10.73 22.07
CA TYR A 320 10.39 -11.23 20.82
C TYR A 320 9.66 -10.68 19.58
N ILE A 321 8.33 -10.58 19.65
CA ILE A 321 7.53 -9.97 18.56
C ILE A 321 7.93 -8.51 18.35
N VAL A 322 8.08 -7.73 19.42
CA VAL A 322 8.48 -6.32 19.31
C VAL A 322 9.90 -6.19 18.75
N ALA A 323 10.84 -7.03 19.15
CA ALA A 323 12.21 -7.03 18.65
C ALA A 323 12.28 -7.38 17.14
N ASP A 324 11.57 -8.43 16.71
CA ASP A 324 11.50 -8.88 15.32
C ASP A 324 10.80 -7.82 14.43
N HIS A 325 9.62 -7.37 14.85
CA HIS A 325 8.80 -6.45 14.06
C HIS A 325 9.46 -5.08 13.88
N THR A 326 10.18 -4.59 14.89
CA THR A 326 10.93 -3.32 14.76
C THR A 326 12.09 -3.47 13.77
N ARG A 327 12.74 -4.63 13.68
CA ARG A 327 13.75 -4.92 12.65
C ARG A 327 13.11 -4.94 11.26
N CYS A 328 12.00 -5.62 11.10
CA CYS A 328 11.24 -5.68 9.85
C CYS A 328 10.85 -4.26 9.37
N LEU A 329 10.26 -3.46 10.27
CA LEU A 329 9.88 -2.07 9.99
C LEU A 329 11.08 -1.19 9.64
N ALA A 330 12.22 -1.37 10.29
CA ALA A 330 13.42 -0.61 10.00
C ALA A 330 13.86 -0.77 8.53
N PHE A 331 13.90 -2.01 8.02
CA PHE A 331 14.22 -2.26 6.61
C PHE A 331 13.12 -1.77 5.67
N MET A 332 11.86 -2.06 5.96
CA MET A 332 10.74 -1.65 5.10
C MET A 332 10.69 -0.12 4.92
N LEU A 333 10.78 0.62 6.02
CA LEU A 333 10.68 2.08 6.00
C LEU A 333 11.95 2.73 5.44
N ALA A 334 13.14 2.18 5.72
CA ALA A 334 14.40 2.66 5.16
C ALA A 334 14.42 2.54 3.63
N ASP A 335 13.87 1.46 3.09
CA ASP A 335 13.81 1.20 1.66
C ASP A 335 12.61 1.91 0.98
N GLY A 336 11.89 2.78 1.69
CA GLY A 336 10.92 3.72 1.16
C GLY A 336 9.48 3.21 1.12
N ILE A 337 9.14 2.13 1.83
CA ILE A 337 7.75 1.72 2.00
C ILE A 337 7.03 2.68 2.94
N ILE A 338 5.89 3.21 2.53
CA ILE A 338 5.05 4.08 3.33
C ILE A 338 3.81 3.31 3.80
N PRO A 339 3.56 3.22 5.13
CA PRO A 339 2.36 2.56 5.64
C PRO A 339 1.08 3.14 5.03
N SER A 340 0.26 2.29 4.44
CA SER A 340 -0.97 2.67 3.75
C SER A 340 -2.04 1.57 3.88
N ASN A 341 -3.18 1.73 3.21
CA ASN A 341 -4.25 0.73 3.21
C ASN A 341 -4.19 -0.24 2.03
N VAL A 342 -3.13 -0.18 1.21
CA VAL A 342 -3.00 -0.99 -0.01
C VAL A 342 -1.57 -1.47 -0.21
N LYS A 343 -1.43 -2.62 -0.88
CA LYS A 343 -0.16 -3.18 -1.38
C LYS A 343 0.89 -3.32 -0.27
N GLU A 344 2.16 -3.08 -0.60
CA GLU A 344 3.30 -3.14 0.33
C GLU A 344 3.14 -2.26 1.57
N GLY A 345 2.48 -1.11 1.43
CA GLY A 345 2.21 -0.20 2.55
C GLY A 345 1.21 -0.77 3.56
N TYR A 346 0.29 -1.63 3.11
CA TYR A 346 -0.61 -2.36 4.00
C TYR A 346 0.16 -3.34 4.89
N LEU A 347 1.11 -4.06 4.31
CA LEU A 347 1.96 -5.01 5.04
C LEU A 347 2.79 -4.30 6.12
N ALA A 348 3.39 -3.15 5.78
CA ALA A 348 4.11 -2.33 6.76
C ALA A 348 3.19 -1.85 7.89
N ARG A 349 1.98 -1.41 7.56
CA ARG A 349 0.99 -0.97 8.56
C ARG A 349 0.51 -2.11 9.46
N LEU A 350 0.35 -3.31 8.92
CA LEU A 350 0.01 -4.51 9.67
C LEU A 350 1.07 -4.77 10.75
N VAL A 351 2.34 -4.87 10.36
CA VAL A 351 3.45 -5.10 11.29
C VAL A 351 3.53 -4.00 12.35
N LEU A 352 3.42 -2.73 11.94
CA LEU A 352 3.47 -1.57 12.83
C LEU A 352 2.35 -1.60 13.90
N ARG A 353 1.11 -1.84 13.50
CA ARG A 353 -0.04 -1.88 14.42
C ARG A 353 0.04 -3.07 15.36
N ARG A 354 0.53 -4.20 14.87
CA ARG A 354 0.79 -5.39 15.67
C ARG A 354 1.86 -5.10 16.73
N THR A 355 2.94 -4.41 16.38
CA THR A 355 3.99 -3.98 17.33
C THR A 355 3.41 -3.11 18.43
N ILE A 356 2.65 -2.05 18.09
CA ILE A 356 2.01 -1.17 19.09
C ILE A 356 1.11 -1.96 20.02
N ARG A 357 0.41 -2.97 19.50
CA ARG A 357 -0.46 -3.80 20.31
C ARG A 357 0.33 -4.58 21.37
N PHE A 358 1.41 -5.26 20.99
CA PHE A 358 2.23 -6.03 21.91
C PHE A 358 2.96 -5.14 22.93
N MET A 359 3.38 -3.94 22.53
CA MET A 359 3.90 -2.94 23.47
C MET A 359 2.86 -2.55 24.53
N LYS A 360 1.58 -2.44 24.14
CA LYS A 360 0.49 -2.17 25.09
C LYS A 360 0.26 -3.35 26.03
N ASP A 361 0.35 -4.58 25.54
CA ASP A 361 0.21 -5.79 26.37
C ASP A 361 1.35 -5.92 27.39
N LEU A 362 2.55 -5.48 27.02
CA LEU A 362 3.70 -5.32 27.91
C LEU A 362 3.58 -4.12 28.88
N ASN A 363 2.50 -3.34 28.82
CA ASN A 363 2.31 -2.09 29.58
C ASN A 363 3.49 -1.10 29.45
N MET A 364 4.13 -1.07 28.28
CA MET A 364 5.24 -0.14 28.01
C MET A 364 4.78 1.31 28.08
N LYS A 365 5.66 2.17 28.64
CA LYS A 365 5.44 3.62 28.69
C LYS A 365 6.06 4.34 27.51
N GLU A 366 7.07 3.73 26.94
CA GLU A 366 7.81 4.20 25.77
C GLU A 366 6.90 4.14 24.54
N SER A 367 7.10 5.09 23.63
CA SER A 367 6.47 5.08 22.30
C SER A 367 7.16 4.05 21.39
N LEU A 368 6.49 3.65 20.30
CA LEU A 368 7.14 2.82 19.28
C LEU A 368 8.34 3.55 18.66
N ALA A 369 8.30 4.89 18.58
CA ALA A 369 9.44 5.68 18.14
C ALA A 369 10.65 5.49 19.06
N ASP A 370 10.48 5.45 20.37
CA ASP A 370 11.58 5.21 21.32
C ASP A 370 12.19 3.81 21.12
N VAL A 371 11.34 2.79 20.95
CA VAL A 371 11.81 1.41 20.69
C VAL A 371 12.50 1.32 19.33
N MET A 372 11.96 2.00 18.31
CA MET A 372 12.60 2.05 16.98
C MET A 372 13.97 2.72 17.03
N ALA A 373 14.18 3.74 17.87
CA ALA A 373 15.50 4.35 18.03
C ALA A 373 16.53 3.33 18.55
N ILE A 374 16.17 2.46 19.49
CA ILE A 374 17.01 1.37 19.98
C ILE A 374 17.38 0.42 18.84
N GLN A 375 16.38 0.02 18.04
CA GLN A 375 16.58 -0.87 16.89
C GLN A 375 17.48 -0.26 15.82
N LEU A 376 17.29 1.02 15.50
CA LEU A 376 18.09 1.75 14.49
C LEU A 376 19.54 1.94 14.96
N ASP A 377 19.77 2.23 16.26
CA ASP A 377 21.12 2.31 16.82
C ASP A 377 21.86 0.98 16.72
N PHE A 378 21.14 -0.12 16.91
CA PHE A 378 21.71 -1.45 16.76
C PHE A 378 22.01 -1.77 15.29
N LEU A 379 21.03 -1.64 14.37
CA LEU A 379 21.15 -2.00 12.97
C LEU A 379 22.14 -1.14 12.19
N SER A 380 22.24 0.15 12.50
CA SER A 380 23.13 1.08 11.77
C SER A 380 24.61 0.77 11.90
N LYS A 381 25.00 -0.09 12.84
CA LYS A 381 26.37 -0.58 12.98
C LYS A 381 26.77 -1.53 11.84
N PHE A 382 25.78 -2.17 11.23
CA PHE A 382 25.93 -3.19 10.18
C PHE A 382 25.36 -2.74 8.83
N TYR A 383 24.36 -1.86 8.85
CA TYR A 383 23.67 -1.26 7.72
C TYR A 383 23.68 0.26 7.86
N PRO A 384 24.84 0.92 7.64
CA PRO A 384 24.97 2.37 7.88
C PRO A 384 24.01 3.22 7.04
N GLU A 385 23.57 2.73 5.90
CA GLU A 385 22.61 3.39 5.03
C GLU A 385 21.24 3.60 5.68
N ILE A 386 20.84 2.76 6.64
CA ILE A 386 19.59 2.91 7.40
C ILE A 386 19.57 4.22 8.19
N ARG A 387 20.74 4.66 8.67
CA ARG A 387 20.88 5.94 9.41
C ARG A 387 20.45 7.14 8.59
N ASN A 388 20.65 7.11 7.28
CA ASN A 388 20.22 8.19 6.39
C ASN A 388 18.69 8.36 6.37
N SER A 389 17.97 7.31 6.74
CA SER A 389 16.50 7.25 6.74
C SER A 389 15.88 7.48 8.12
N GLU A 390 16.67 7.61 9.18
CA GLU A 390 16.23 7.67 10.58
C GLU A 390 15.13 8.71 10.81
N GLN A 391 15.35 9.95 10.38
CA GLN A 391 14.41 11.04 10.64
C GLN A 391 13.01 10.78 10.05
N HIS A 392 12.94 10.26 8.83
CA HIS A 392 11.64 10.00 8.24
C HIS A 392 10.98 8.73 8.79
N ILE A 393 11.76 7.71 9.18
CA ILE A 393 11.25 6.54 9.89
C ILE A 393 10.55 6.98 11.18
N MET A 394 11.21 7.81 11.98
CA MET A 394 10.66 8.33 13.23
C MET A 394 9.39 9.16 13.00
N ASN A 395 9.37 10.01 11.98
CA ASN A 395 8.19 10.80 11.63
C ASN A 395 7.01 9.94 11.19
N ILE A 396 7.26 8.89 10.39
CA ILE A 396 6.22 7.94 9.95
C ILE A 396 5.63 7.21 11.16
N ILE A 397 6.47 6.71 12.04
CA ILE A 397 6.05 5.95 13.23
C ILE A 397 5.19 6.82 14.14
N ALA A 398 5.66 8.02 14.49
CA ALA A 398 4.91 8.94 15.36
C ALA A 398 3.52 9.26 14.77
N LEU A 399 3.44 9.50 13.46
CA LEU A 399 2.17 9.76 12.79
C LEU A 399 1.23 8.55 12.80
N GLU A 400 1.77 7.35 12.57
CA GLU A 400 0.96 6.13 12.56
C GLU A 400 0.49 5.73 13.98
N GLU A 401 1.27 5.99 15.03
CA GLU A 401 0.83 5.84 16.42
C GLU A 401 -0.39 6.74 16.71
N GLU A 402 -0.33 8.02 16.32
CA GLU A 402 -1.45 8.94 16.47
C GLU A 402 -2.71 8.48 15.70
N ARG A 403 -2.51 8.05 14.46
CA ARG A 403 -3.58 7.50 13.60
C ARG A 403 -4.20 6.26 14.20
N TYR A 404 -3.37 5.34 14.70
CA TYR A 404 -3.83 4.12 15.33
C TYR A 404 -4.65 4.39 16.59
N ALA A 405 -4.18 5.25 17.49
CA ALA A 405 -4.91 5.66 18.68
C ALA A 405 -6.29 6.26 18.33
N THR A 406 -6.33 7.12 17.29
CA THR A 406 -7.57 7.72 16.77
C THR A 406 -8.52 6.66 16.19
N THR A 407 -7.96 5.69 15.44
CA THR A 407 -8.72 4.60 14.82
C THR A 407 -9.35 3.69 15.86
N VAL A 408 -8.62 3.28 16.87
CA VAL A 408 -9.13 2.45 17.99
C VAL A 408 -10.24 3.19 18.74
N LYS A 409 -10.06 4.49 19.03
CA LYS A 409 -11.09 5.30 19.70
C LYS A 409 -12.39 5.40 18.91
N LYS A 410 -12.31 5.65 17.61
CA LYS A 410 -13.48 5.70 16.70
C LYS A 410 -14.09 4.33 16.48
N GLY A 411 -13.25 3.32 16.38
CA GLY A 411 -13.61 1.92 16.12
C GLY A 411 -14.57 1.35 17.15
N LYS A 412 -14.41 1.72 18.44
CA LYS A 412 -15.29 1.28 19.51
C LYS A 412 -16.78 1.51 19.22
N SER A 413 -17.13 2.62 18.57
CA SER A 413 -18.51 2.91 18.17
C SER A 413 -19.01 2.08 16.99
N ILE A 414 -18.11 1.70 16.09
CA ILE A 414 -18.43 0.83 14.93
C ILE A 414 -18.69 -0.58 15.42
N VAL A 415 -17.80 -1.14 16.25
CA VAL A 415 -17.94 -2.48 16.84
C VAL A 415 -19.25 -2.61 17.61
N LYS A 416 -19.58 -1.63 18.47
CA LYS A 416 -20.87 -1.62 19.22
C LYS A 416 -22.07 -1.71 18.28
N ARG A 417 -22.06 -0.97 17.18
CA ARG A 417 -23.16 -1.00 16.19
C ARG A 417 -23.23 -2.35 15.47
N SER A 418 -22.08 -2.92 15.09
CA SER A 418 -22.01 -4.24 14.44
C SER A 418 -22.54 -5.34 15.34
N ILE A 419 -22.10 -5.40 16.59
CA ILE A 419 -22.60 -6.37 17.58
C ILE A 419 -24.11 -6.20 17.80
N LYS A 420 -24.59 -4.95 17.93
CA LYS A 420 -26.04 -4.70 18.09
C LYS A 420 -26.85 -5.13 16.88
N ARG A 421 -26.31 -5.00 15.66
CA ARG A 421 -26.93 -5.48 14.43
C ARG A 421 -27.03 -7.00 14.44
N LEU A 422 -25.91 -7.69 14.71
CA LEU A 422 -25.85 -9.15 14.74
C LEU A 422 -26.80 -9.75 15.79
N LYS A 423 -26.86 -9.15 16.99
CA LYS A 423 -27.83 -9.56 18.03
C LYS A 423 -29.30 -9.40 17.59
N LYS A 424 -29.63 -8.34 16.83
CA LYS A 424 -30.98 -8.17 16.24
C LYS A 424 -31.29 -9.21 15.17
N GLU A 425 -30.27 -9.68 14.44
CA GLU A 425 -30.37 -10.76 13.45
C GLU A 425 -30.40 -12.17 14.09
N GLY A 426 -30.38 -12.25 15.42
CA GLY A 426 -30.40 -13.51 16.17
C GLY A 426 -29.07 -14.25 16.23
N LYS A 427 -27.96 -13.58 15.82
CA LYS A 427 -26.63 -14.16 15.88
C LYS A 427 -25.99 -13.91 17.26
N SER A 428 -25.30 -14.92 17.79
CA SER A 428 -24.55 -14.86 19.05
C SER A 428 -23.05 -14.77 18.85
N GLU A 429 -22.59 -14.84 17.60
CA GLU A 429 -21.18 -14.90 17.23
C GLU A 429 -20.87 -13.94 16.08
N MET A 430 -19.64 -13.39 16.04
CA MET A 430 -19.11 -12.56 14.96
C MET A 430 -18.62 -13.47 13.83
N PRO A 431 -19.11 -13.30 12.59
CA PRO A 431 -18.54 -13.99 11.43
C PRO A 431 -17.09 -13.54 11.18
N LEU A 432 -16.20 -14.49 10.83
CA LEU A 432 -14.79 -14.21 10.53
C LEU A 432 -14.61 -13.16 9.44
N GLU A 433 -15.40 -13.25 8.37
CA GLU A 433 -15.38 -12.26 7.25
C GLU A 433 -15.66 -10.84 7.76
N MET A 434 -16.58 -10.68 8.72
CA MET A 434 -16.84 -9.37 9.32
C MET A 434 -15.70 -8.90 10.22
N LEU A 435 -15.01 -9.81 10.89
CA LEU A 435 -13.86 -9.50 11.71
C LEU A 435 -12.70 -9.02 10.82
N ILE A 436 -12.48 -9.71 9.71
CA ILE A 436 -11.51 -9.30 8.67
C ILE A 436 -11.88 -7.92 8.10
N ASP A 437 -13.15 -7.69 7.72
CA ASP A 437 -13.62 -6.39 7.21
C ASP A 437 -13.42 -5.25 8.24
N LEU A 438 -13.68 -5.48 9.52
CA LEU A 438 -13.43 -4.52 10.59
C LEU A 438 -11.94 -4.17 10.70
N TYR A 439 -11.06 -5.12 10.44
CA TYR A 439 -9.62 -4.89 10.41
C TYR A 439 -9.19 -4.18 9.13
N ASP A 440 -9.54 -4.70 7.96
CA ASP A 440 -9.11 -4.19 6.65
C ASP A 440 -9.70 -2.81 6.34
N ALA A 441 -11.02 -2.66 6.39
CA ALA A 441 -11.68 -1.42 6.01
C ALA A 441 -11.61 -0.33 7.09
N HIS A 442 -11.57 -0.72 8.37
CA HIS A 442 -11.65 0.20 9.50
C HIS A 442 -10.39 0.22 10.37
N GLY A 443 -9.47 -0.70 10.17
CA GLY A 443 -8.23 -0.82 10.92
C GLY A 443 -8.43 -1.15 12.40
N ILE A 444 -9.54 -1.83 12.74
CA ILE A 444 -9.90 -2.17 14.12
C ILE A 444 -9.31 -3.54 14.47
N PRO A 445 -8.39 -3.63 15.43
CA PRO A 445 -7.79 -4.91 15.81
C PRO A 445 -8.84 -5.90 16.33
N PRO A 446 -8.69 -7.21 16.03
CA PRO A 446 -9.63 -8.24 16.47
C PRO A 446 -9.77 -8.29 18.00
N GLU A 447 -8.71 -8.04 18.74
CA GLU A 447 -8.73 -7.99 20.19
C GLU A 447 -9.60 -6.85 20.75
N THR A 448 -9.61 -5.69 20.05
CA THR A 448 -10.54 -4.60 20.40
C THR A 448 -11.99 -5.03 20.18
N VAL A 449 -12.24 -5.89 19.20
CA VAL A 449 -13.58 -6.45 18.96
C VAL A 449 -13.95 -7.41 20.09
N VAL A 450 -13.02 -8.28 20.51
CA VAL A 450 -13.18 -9.20 21.65
C VAL A 450 -13.43 -8.42 22.94
N GLU A 451 -12.59 -7.42 23.26
CA GLU A 451 -12.76 -6.55 24.44
C GLU A 451 -14.16 -5.91 24.47
N MET A 452 -14.64 -5.45 23.34
CA MET A 452 -15.93 -4.78 23.22
C MET A 452 -17.14 -5.72 23.24
N ALA A 453 -16.95 -6.96 22.83
CA ALA A 453 -17.99 -8.00 22.81
C ALA A 453 -18.32 -8.45 24.25
N GLY A 454 -17.31 -8.55 25.12
CA GLY A 454 -17.45 -9.05 26.50
C GLY A 454 -18.03 -10.45 26.52
N ASP A 455 -18.40 -10.92 27.70
CA ASP A 455 -18.89 -12.30 27.92
C ASP A 455 -20.24 -12.60 27.23
N ASN A 456 -20.92 -11.60 26.68
CA ASN A 456 -22.28 -11.74 26.14
C ASN A 456 -22.35 -11.90 24.62
N PHE A 457 -21.21 -12.00 23.94
CA PHE A 457 -21.17 -12.16 22.50
C PHE A 457 -19.83 -12.77 22.06
N THR A 458 -19.89 -13.88 21.34
CA THR A 458 -18.71 -14.66 20.97
C THR A 458 -17.96 -14.00 19.80
N VAL A 459 -16.64 -13.88 19.94
CA VAL A 459 -15.73 -13.47 18.86
C VAL A 459 -14.58 -14.46 18.85
N ASN A 460 -14.58 -15.36 17.86
CA ASN A 460 -13.49 -16.31 17.65
C ASN A 460 -12.46 -15.68 16.71
N VAL A 461 -11.28 -15.43 17.22
CA VAL A 461 -10.13 -14.96 16.43
C VAL A 461 -9.27 -16.18 16.10
N PRO A 462 -9.10 -16.55 14.83
CA PRO A 462 -8.20 -17.63 14.46
C PRO A 462 -6.76 -17.33 14.85
N ASP A 463 -5.98 -18.33 15.23
CA ASP A 463 -4.57 -18.16 15.60
C ASP A 463 -3.72 -17.61 14.46
N ASN A 464 -4.11 -17.88 13.22
CA ASN A 464 -3.47 -17.36 11.99
C ASN A 464 -4.21 -16.18 11.35
N PHE A 465 -4.92 -15.37 12.13
CA PHE A 465 -5.71 -14.25 11.62
C PHE A 465 -4.88 -13.28 10.78
N PHE A 466 -3.72 -12.85 11.29
CA PHE A 466 -2.86 -11.89 10.60
C PHE A 466 -2.14 -12.50 9.39
N THR A 467 -1.85 -13.80 9.44
CA THR A 467 -1.33 -14.56 8.29
C THR A 467 -2.35 -14.59 7.15
N GLN A 468 -3.63 -14.87 7.43
CA GLN A 468 -4.70 -14.84 6.41
C GLN A 468 -4.86 -13.44 5.80
N VAL A 469 -4.82 -12.41 6.64
CA VAL A 469 -4.93 -11.02 6.21
C VAL A 469 -3.71 -10.61 5.35
N ALA A 470 -2.49 -10.97 5.75
CA ALA A 470 -1.28 -10.69 4.99
C ALA A 470 -1.31 -11.37 3.61
N GLY A 471 -1.64 -12.66 3.57
CA GLY A 471 -1.70 -13.44 2.33
C GLY A 471 -2.70 -12.92 1.30
N ALA A 472 -3.79 -12.29 1.74
CA ALA A 472 -4.74 -11.63 0.85
C ALA A 472 -4.17 -10.39 0.15
N HIS A 473 -3.09 -9.81 0.69
CA HIS A 473 -2.48 -8.57 0.21
C HIS A 473 -1.07 -8.73 -0.38
N GLU A 474 -0.49 -9.92 -0.39
CA GLU A 474 0.89 -10.16 -0.84
C GLU A 474 1.07 -10.15 -2.36
N LYS A 475 0.01 -10.39 -3.13
CA LYS A 475 0.10 -10.52 -4.60
C LYS A 475 -0.54 -9.32 -5.28
N ASP A 476 0.20 -8.71 -6.23
CA ASP A 476 -0.42 -7.80 -7.20
C ASP A 476 -1.17 -8.61 -8.25
N THR A 477 -2.37 -8.19 -8.62
CA THR A 477 -3.05 -8.75 -9.79
C THR A 477 -2.34 -8.20 -11.01
N ALA A 478 -1.59 -9.04 -11.70
CA ALA A 478 -0.92 -8.68 -12.93
C ALA A 478 -1.95 -8.13 -13.95
N ASP A 479 -1.65 -6.99 -14.53
CA ASP A 479 -2.44 -6.44 -15.64
C ASP A 479 -2.46 -7.46 -16.79
N LYS A 480 -3.64 -7.66 -17.38
CA LYS A 480 -3.78 -8.57 -18.53
C LYS A 480 -2.90 -8.08 -19.66
N LYS A 481 -1.90 -8.86 -20.03
CA LYS A 481 -1.08 -8.61 -21.23
C LYS A 481 -1.97 -8.60 -22.46
N ASP A 482 -1.78 -7.60 -23.34
CA ASP A 482 -2.44 -7.55 -24.63
C ASP A 482 -2.05 -8.78 -25.46
N THR A 483 -3.05 -9.57 -25.85
CA THR A 483 -2.84 -10.81 -26.61
C THR A 483 -2.74 -10.61 -28.13
N PHE A 484 -2.81 -9.35 -28.58
CA PHE A 484 -2.73 -9.04 -30.01
C PHE A 484 -1.32 -9.36 -30.54
N LYS A 485 -1.24 -10.31 -31.49
CA LYS A 485 0.01 -10.74 -32.09
C LYS A 485 0.37 -9.88 -33.29
N VAL A 486 1.57 -9.31 -33.26
CA VAL A 486 2.16 -8.54 -34.36
C VAL A 486 3.44 -9.24 -34.78
N ASP A 487 3.49 -9.70 -36.06
CA ASP A 487 4.62 -10.42 -36.64
C ASP A 487 5.25 -9.59 -37.76
N TYR A 488 5.93 -8.51 -37.35
CA TYR A 488 6.68 -7.59 -38.22
C TYR A 488 8.04 -7.31 -37.59
N SER A 489 8.99 -6.81 -38.41
CA SER A 489 10.28 -6.35 -37.90
C SER A 489 10.10 -5.17 -36.93
N GLU A 490 11.02 -5.04 -35.96
CA GLU A 490 11.03 -3.93 -35.01
C GLU A 490 11.05 -2.58 -35.72
N THR A 491 10.26 -1.63 -35.25
CA THR A 491 10.22 -0.26 -35.78
C THR A 491 11.40 0.54 -35.24
N ASP A 492 12.19 1.14 -36.12
CA ASP A 492 13.27 2.08 -35.75
C ASP A 492 12.71 3.42 -35.22
N LEU A 493 12.99 3.73 -33.96
CA LEU A 493 12.44 4.89 -33.25
C LEU A 493 13.34 6.13 -33.43
N LEU A 494 13.08 6.92 -34.48
CA LEU A 494 13.91 8.05 -34.87
C LEU A 494 13.96 9.16 -33.81
N PHE A 495 12.92 9.37 -33.05
CA PHE A 495 12.85 10.38 -31.97
C PHE A 495 13.83 10.13 -30.79
N TYR A 496 14.43 8.94 -30.70
CA TYR A 496 15.54 8.68 -29.78
C TYR A 496 16.90 9.07 -30.36
N LYS A 497 17.03 9.11 -31.70
CA LYS A 497 18.26 9.48 -32.37
C LYS A 497 18.39 10.99 -32.53
N ASP A 498 17.28 11.64 -32.92
CA ASP A 498 17.17 13.11 -32.99
C ASP A 498 15.80 13.54 -32.50
N PHE A 499 15.76 14.13 -31.28
CA PHE A 499 14.53 14.66 -30.68
C PHE A 499 13.85 15.72 -31.55
N TYR A 500 14.62 16.51 -32.28
CA TYR A 500 14.09 17.61 -33.10
C TYR A 500 13.60 17.20 -34.49
N GLN A 501 13.78 15.95 -34.88
CA GLN A 501 13.27 15.44 -36.15
C GLN A 501 11.73 15.36 -36.12
N LYS A 502 11.10 16.18 -36.99
CA LYS A 502 9.63 16.26 -37.10
C LYS A 502 9.07 15.37 -38.19
N ASP A 503 9.83 15.30 -39.29
CA ASP A 503 9.46 14.66 -40.55
C ASP A 503 10.29 13.40 -40.76
N PHE A 504 9.70 12.40 -41.41
CA PHE A 504 10.41 11.18 -41.77
C PHE A 504 9.89 10.58 -43.09
N GLU A 505 10.76 9.88 -43.79
CA GLU A 505 10.41 8.98 -44.88
C GLU A 505 10.58 7.55 -44.42
N ALA A 506 9.56 6.72 -44.63
CA ALA A 506 9.54 5.32 -44.22
C ALA A 506 8.91 4.43 -45.28
N GLU A 507 9.11 3.12 -45.16
CA GLU A 507 8.40 2.10 -45.91
C GLU A 507 7.20 1.57 -45.11
N VAL A 508 6.06 1.39 -45.78
CA VAL A 508 4.88 0.76 -45.17
C VAL A 508 5.10 -0.75 -45.17
N LEU A 509 5.38 -1.31 -44.03
CA LEU A 509 5.58 -2.76 -43.84
C LEU A 509 4.27 -3.53 -43.80
N GLY A 510 3.19 -2.90 -43.30
CA GLY A 510 1.93 -3.59 -43.14
C GLY A 510 0.77 -2.63 -42.83
N LEU A 511 -0.45 -3.19 -43.02
CA LEU A 511 -1.71 -2.63 -42.59
C LEU A 511 -2.43 -3.71 -41.78
N VAL A 512 -2.74 -3.42 -40.53
CA VAL A 512 -3.43 -4.33 -39.60
C VAL A 512 -4.68 -3.67 -39.06
N VAL A 513 -5.64 -4.45 -38.56
CA VAL A 513 -6.83 -3.93 -37.89
C VAL A 513 -6.80 -4.35 -36.43
N LYS A 514 -6.82 -3.37 -35.53
CA LYS A 514 -6.92 -3.57 -34.08
C LYS A 514 -8.11 -2.74 -33.57
N ASP A 515 -8.99 -3.36 -32.77
CA ASP A 515 -10.17 -2.71 -32.17
C ASP A 515 -11.05 -1.97 -33.20
N ASN A 516 -11.21 -2.54 -34.41
CA ASN A 516 -11.91 -1.98 -35.55
C ASN A 516 -11.29 -0.70 -36.17
N VAL A 517 -10.03 -0.41 -35.84
CA VAL A 517 -9.27 0.71 -36.43
C VAL A 517 -8.13 0.16 -37.28
N GLN A 518 -7.94 0.72 -38.47
CA GLN A 518 -6.80 0.39 -39.33
C GLN A 518 -5.53 1.04 -38.79
N CYS A 519 -4.45 0.27 -38.70
CA CYS A 519 -3.15 0.70 -38.19
C CYS A 519 -2.07 0.46 -39.24
N LEU A 520 -1.31 1.50 -39.60
CA LEU A 520 -0.12 1.41 -40.45
C LEU A 520 1.09 1.00 -39.61
N ILE A 521 1.92 0.16 -40.19
CA ILE A 521 3.21 -0.28 -39.60
C ILE A 521 4.31 0.20 -40.55
N PHE A 522 5.31 0.90 -40.01
CA PHE A 522 6.47 1.42 -40.75
C PHE A 522 7.77 0.77 -40.29
N ASP A 523 8.79 0.74 -41.16
CA ASP A 523 10.16 0.34 -40.80
C ASP A 523 10.78 1.26 -39.75
N LYS A 524 10.43 2.54 -39.76
CA LYS A 524 10.91 3.58 -38.85
C LYS A 524 9.88 4.69 -38.69
N THR A 525 9.94 5.42 -37.57
CA THR A 525 8.96 6.46 -37.26
C THR A 525 9.52 7.55 -36.34
N THR A 526 9.01 8.79 -36.52
CA THR A 526 9.16 9.86 -35.50
C THR A 526 8.01 9.92 -34.50
N PHE A 527 6.90 9.21 -34.71
CA PHE A 527 5.77 9.18 -33.78
C PHE A 527 6.15 8.45 -32.50
N TYR A 528 6.05 9.14 -31.37
CA TYR A 528 6.17 8.53 -30.04
C TYR A 528 4.90 7.72 -29.75
N PRO A 529 5.01 6.42 -29.49
CA PRO A 529 3.86 5.61 -29.06
C PRO A 529 3.55 5.88 -27.58
N GLU A 530 2.28 5.77 -27.20
CA GLU A 530 1.87 5.96 -25.81
C GLU A 530 2.65 5.05 -24.85
N GLY A 531 3.17 5.61 -23.75
CA GLY A 531 3.92 4.87 -22.75
C GLY A 531 4.43 5.75 -21.62
N GLY A 532 4.69 5.15 -20.45
CA GLY A 532 5.27 5.86 -19.31
C GLY A 532 4.47 7.08 -18.84
N GLY A 533 3.13 7.05 -18.99
CA GLY A 533 2.27 8.18 -18.64
C GLY A 533 2.30 9.35 -19.62
N GLN A 534 3.01 9.22 -20.75
CA GLN A 534 3.00 10.21 -21.84
C GLN A 534 2.09 9.71 -22.97
N PRO A 535 1.07 10.50 -23.38
CA PRO A 535 0.23 10.20 -24.55
C PRO A 535 1.04 10.17 -25.85
N SER A 536 0.56 9.41 -26.82
CA SER A 536 1.16 9.31 -28.14
C SER A 536 1.18 10.63 -28.88
N ASP A 537 2.09 10.74 -29.85
CA ASP A 537 1.98 11.78 -30.87
C ASP A 537 0.80 11.52 -31.81
N ILE A 538 0.41 12.59 -32.46
CA ILE A 538 -0.52 12.61 -33.60
C ILE A 538 0.14 13.36 -34.76
N GLY A 539 -0.42 13.24 -35.95
CA GLY A 539 0.11 13.94 -37.14
C GLY A 539 -0.49 13.44 -38.42
N GLU A 540 0.25 13.54 -39.48
CA GLU A 540 -0.19 13.16 -40.82
C GLU A 540 0.86 12.32 -41.53
N VAL A 541 0.41 11.41 -42.35
CA VAL A 541 1.26 10.59 -43.23
C VAL A 541 0.74 10.66 -44.64
N SER A 542 1.60 10.98 -45.61
CA SER A 542 1.28 10.97 -47.01
C SER A 542 1.85 9.76 -47.71
N ILE A 543 1.01 9.03 -48.46
CA ILE A 543 1.39 7.85 -49.26
C ILE A 543 0.82 8.03 -50.67
N ASP A 544 1.65 8.03 -51.69
CA ASP A 544 1.27 8.24 -53.10
C ASP A 544 0.42 9.53 -53.33
N GLY A 545 0.70 10.59 -52.56
CA GLY A 545 -0.02 11.86 -52.67
C GLY A 545 -1.35 11.91 -51.91
N ASN A 546 -1.79 10.84 -51.28
CA ASN A 546 -2.95 10.80 -50.35
C ASN A 546 -2.48 11.06 -48.93
N SER A 547 -3.16 11.97 -48.22
CA SER A 547 -2.85 12.26 -46.79
C SER A 547 -3.78 11.49 -45.87
N PHE A 548 -3.20 10.91 -44.82
CA PHE A 548 -3.88 10.15 -43.79
C PHE A 548 -3.54 10.72 -42.42
N LYS A 549 -4.54 10.97 -41.59
CA LYS A 549 -4.34 11.49 -40.25
C LYS A 549 -4.05 10.35 -39.28
N ILE A 550 -2.96 10.46 -38.52
CA ILE A 550 -2.62 9.57 -37.43
C ILE A 550 -3.17 10.17 -36.13
N THR A 551 -4.08 9.44 -35.48
CA THR A 551 -4.78 9.90 -34.29
C THR A 551 -4.22 9.31 -33.00
N TYR A 552 -3.50 8.18 -33.09
CA TYR A 552 -2.90 7.48 -31.97
C TYR A 552 -1.75 6.59 -32.43
N ALA A 553 -0.77 6.38 -31.60
CA ALA A 553 0.30 5.41 -31.83
C ALA A 553 0.54 4.58 -30.57
N GLU A 554 0.67 3.26 -30.72
CA GLU A 554 0.98 2.33 -29.63
C GLU A 554 2.09 1.38 -30.04
N LYS A 555 2.77 0.78 -29.07
CA LYS A 555 3.87 -0.16 -29.30
C LYS A 555 3.53 -1.54 -28.78
N ILE A 556 3.56 -2.55 -29.66
CA ILE A 556 3.36 -3.96 -29.34
C ILE A 556 4.56 -4.75 -29.84
N ASN A 557 5.25 -5.49 -28.95
CA ASN A 557 6.43 -6.30 -29.30
C ASN A 557 7.51 -5.54 -30.13
N ASN A 558 7.81 -4.28 -29.73
CA ASN A 558 8.74 -3.37 -30.43
C ASN A 558 8.30 -2.90 -31.82
N VAL A 559 7.07 -3.19 -32.24
CA VAL A 559 6.46 -2.68 -33.47
C VAL A 559 5.50 -1.54 -33.11
N VAL A 560 5.59 -0.42 -33.79
CA VAL A 560 4.69 0.72 -33.60
C VAL A 560 3.52 0.64 -34.57
N LEU A 561 2.31 0.63 -34.02
CA LEU A 561 1.03 0.68 -34.74
C LEU A 561 0.55 2.14 -34.78
N HIS A 562 0.33 2.66 -35.97
CA HIS A 562 -0.15 4.03 -36.20
C HIS A 562 -1.63 4.00 -36.60
N HIS A 563 -2.51 4.38 -35.69
CA HIS A 563 -3.95 4.37 -35.89
C HIS A 563 -4.40 5.49 -36.84
N VAL A 564 -5.11 5.12 -37.90
CA VAL A 564 -5.50 6.02 -38.97
C VAL A 564 -6.95 6.45 -38.79
N ASP A 565 -7.24 7.72 -39.06
CA ASP A 565 -8.59 8.25 -39.15
C ASP A 565 -9.14 7.99 -40.57
N GLY A 566 -10.03 7.02 -40.69
CA GLY A 566 -10.62 6.62 -41.95
C GLY A 566 -10.13 5.26 -42.46
N ASN A 567 -10.44 4.96 -43.71
CA ASN A 567 -10.10 3.69 -44.36
C ASN A 567 -8.95 3.86 -45.34
N ILE A 568 -8.03 2.91 -45.31
CA ILE A 568 -6.90 2.81 -46.22
C ILE A 568 -7.00 1.52 -47.03
N ASP A 569 -6.67 1.58 -48.30
CA ASP A 569 -6.58 0.42 -49.20
C ASP A 569 -5.29 -0.38 -48.95
N ASP A 570 -5.34 -1.70 -48.96
CA ASP A 570 -4.17 -2.58 -48.76
C ASP A 570 -3.04 -2.34 -49.78
N GLY A 571 -3.31 -1.70 -50.92
CA GLY A 571 -2.32 -1.34 -51.92
C GLY A 571 -1.25 -0.34 -51.46
N VAL A 572 -1.29 0.13 -50.23
CA VAL A 572 -0.24 1.01 -49.62
C VAL A 572 0.97 0.24 -49.12
N VAL A 573 0.85 -1.08 -48.89
CA VAL A 573 1.96 -1.90 -48.36
C VAL A 573 3.10 -1.97 -49.38
N GLY A 574 4.33 -1.80 -48.92
CA GLY A 574 5.57 -1.70 -49.72
C GLY A 574 5.81 -0.33 -50.35
N LYS A 575 4.93 0.66 -50.11
CA LYS A 575 5.11 2.03 -50.63
C LYS A 575 5.86 2.91 -49.63
N LYS A 576 6.42 4.00 -50.18
CA LYS A 576 7.03 5.03 -49.35
C LYS A 576 5.96 5.94 -48.76
N ALA A 577 6.14 6.23 -47.49
CA ALA A 577 5.32 7.13 -46.70
C ALA A 577 6.17 8.31 -46.23
N ASN A 578 5.63 9.53 -46.27
CA ASN A 578 6.22 10.72 -45.66
C ASN A 578 5.33 11.13 -44.48
N GLY A 579 5.89 11.08 -43.27
CA GLY A 579 5.15 11.39 -42.06
C GLY A 579 5.64 12.68 -41.41
N THR A 580 4.71 13.41 -40.79
CA THR A 580 4.96 14.63 -40.03
C THR A 580 4.17 14.61 -38.74
N ILE A 581 4.83 14.84 -37.60
CA ILE A 581 4.15 14.88 -36.29
C ILE A 581 3.65 16.29 -35.96
N ASP A 582 2.59 16.37 -35.10
CA ASP A 582 2.20 17.63 -34.45
C ASP A 582 3.30 18.07 -33.48
N TRP A 583 4.16 18.95 -33.95
CA TRP A 583 5.31 19.45 -33.19
C TRP A 583 4.92 20.24 -31.95
N THR A 584 3.81 20.98 -32.01
CA THR A 584 3.32 21.75 -30.85
C THR A 584 2.91 20.83 -29.73
N ARG A 585 2.20 19.75 -30.08
CA ARG A 585 1.82 18.67 -29.15
C ARG A 585 3.07 17.98 -28.56
N ARG A 586 4.02 17.54 -29.41
CA ARG A 586 5.27 16.90 -28.97
C ARG A 586 6.01 17.76 -27.96
N MET A 587 6.23 19.03 -28.28
CA MET A 587 6.96 19.94 -27.39
C MET A 587 6.24 20.18 -26.08
N THR A 588 4.91 20.27 -26.09
CA THR A 588 4.13 20.45 -24.87
C THR A 588 4.26 19.22 -23.96
N LEU A 589 4.13 18.01 -24.52
CA LEU A 589 4.27 16.76 -23.77
C LEU A 589 5.70 16.57 -23.26
N ALA A 590 6.72 16.85 -24.05
CA ALA A 590 8.13 16.76 -23.65
C ALA A 590 8.49 17.76 -22.53
N ARG A 591 7.93 18.97 -22.54
CA ARG A 591 8.09 19.95 -21.45
C ARG A 591 7.44 19.46 -20.18
N HIS A 592 6.22 18.94 -20.24
CA HIS A 592 5.55 18.36 -19.08
C HIS A 592 6.31 17.15 -18.54
N HIS A 593 6.82 16.28 -19.42
CA HIS A 593 7.54 15.10 -19.02
C HIS A 593 8.87 15.43 -18.32
N THR A 594 9.66 16.34 -18.91
CA THR A 594 10.88 16.82 -18.26
C THR A 594 10.56 17.59 -16.97
N GLY A 595 9.48 18.38 -16.98
CA GLY A 595 8.95 19.05 -15.79
C GLY A 595 8.58 18.08 -14.68
N THR A 596 8.05 16.87 -15.01
CA THR A 596 7.77 15.80 -14.03
C THR A 596 9.05 15.36 -13.30
N HIS A 597 10.17 15.17 -14.04
CA HIS A 597 11.47 14.85 -13.43
C HIS A 597 11.98 15.96 -12.51
N LEU A 598 11.81 17.24 -12.91
CA LEU A 598 12.22 18.38 -12.08
C LEU A 598 11.37 18.49 -10.81
N VAL A 599 10.06 18.30 -10.93
CA VAL A 599 9.13 18.38 -9.78
C VAL A 599 9.38 17.24 -8.78
N ILE A 600 9.62 15.99 -9.24
CA ILE A 600 9.94 14.89 -8.33
C ILE A 600 11.28 15.08 -7.65
N ALA A 601 12.29 15.58 -8.36
CA ALA A 601 13.60 15.89 -7.78
C ALA A 601 13.49 16.99 -6.71
N ALA A 602 12.75 18.07 -6.99
CA ALA A 602 12.48 19.13 -6.04
C ALA A 602 11.69 18.61 -4.82
N ALA A 603 10.64 17.80 -5.06
CA ALA A 603 9.86 17.19 -3.99
C ALA A 603 10.73 16.29 -3.10
N ARG A 604 11.62 15.47 -3.67
CA ARG A 604 12.56 14.64 -2.90
C ARG A 604 13.53 15.48 -2.08
N LYS A 605 13.99 16.58 -2.61
CA LYS A 605 14.90 17.48 -1.89
C LYS A 605 14.22 18.18 -0.72
N VAL A 606 12.96 18.57 -0.87
CA VAL A 606 12.17 19.30 0.14
C VAL A 606 11.55 18.36 1.17
N LEU A 607 10.95 17.27 0.73
CA LEU A 607 10.15 16.37 1.58
C LEU A 607 10.96 15.18 2.13
N GLY A 608 12.05 14.80 1.48
CA GLY A 608 12.96 13.71 1.91
C GLY A 608 13.10 12.57 0.90
N GLN A 609 14.08 11.70 1.15
CA GLN A 609 14.49 10.61 0.24
C GLN A 609 13.43 9.51 0.07
N HIS A 610 12.42 9.45 0.93
CA HIS A 610 11.28 8.54 0.84
C HIS A 610 10.30 8.86 -0.31
N ILE A 611 10.51 9.99 -1.01
CA ILE A 611 9.68 10.38 -2.15
C ILE A 611 10.02 9.52 -3.36
N TRP A 612 9.05 8.71 -3.78
CA TRP A 612 9.07 7.90 -4.99
C TRP A 612 7.84 8.18 -5.85
N GLN A 613 7.97 7.94 -7.14
CA GLN A 613 6.84 8.03 -8.05
C GLN A 613 5.88 6.83 -7.84
N ALA A 614 4.63 7.12 -7.49
CA ALA A 614 3.56 6.14 -7.44
C ALA A 614 2.73 6.09 -8.74
N GLY A 615 2.85 7.13 -9.57
CA GLY A 615 2.20 7.25 -10.87
C GLY A 615 2.47 8.60 -11.50
N SER A 616 2.30 8.71 -12.81
CA SER A 616 2.40 9.98 -13.54
C SER A 616 1.49 9.99 -14.76
N GLN A 617 1.09 11.18 -15.19
CA GLN A 617 0.41 11.39 -16.46
C GLN A 617 0.73 12.78 -16.98
N ASN A 618 1.22 12.84 -18.22
CA ASN A 618 1.56 14.08 -18.91
C ASN A 618 0.47 14.42 -19.93
N GLY A 619 -0.22 15.54 -19.73
CA GLY A 619 -1.26 16.01 -20.64
C GLY A 619 -0.82 17.26 -21.40
N LEU A 620 -1.72 17.85 -22.21
CA LEU A 620 -1.43 19.06 -22.98
C LEU A 620 -1.57 20.34 -22.16
N THR A 621 -2.48 20.35 -21.20
CA THR A 621 -2.74 21.54 -20.35
C THR A 621 -2.07 21.43 -18.98
N ARG A 622 -1.86 20.22 -18.52
CA ARG A 622 -1.28 19.92 -17.20
C ARG A 622 -0.66 18.53 -17.18
N ALA A 623 0.28 18.35 -16.29
CA ALA A 623 0.81 17.07 -15.88
C ALA A 623 0.46 16.81 -14.42
N ARG A 624 0.47 15.53 -14.03
CA ARG A 624 0.32 15.11 -12.64
C ARG A 624 1.39 14.10 -12.29
N ILE A 625 1.87 14.19 -11.07
CA ILE A 625 2.72 13.19 -10.46
C ILE A 625 2.16 12.78 -9.10
N ASP A 626 2.07 11.49 -8.89
CA ASP A 626 1.66 10.87 -7.63
C ASP A 626 2.93 10.44 -6.89
N LEU A 627 3.09 10.93 -5.68
CA LEU A 627 4.31 10.75 -4.87
C LEU A 627 3.97 9.94 -3.61
N SER A 628 4.85 9.01 -3.25
CA SER A 628 4.78 8.35 -1.95
C SER A 628 5.08 9.37 -0.85
N HIS A 629 4.09 9.64 0.02
CA HIS A 629 4.27 10.54 1.14
C HIS A 629 3.26 10.26 2.27
N TYR A 630 3.73 10.27 3.52
CA TYR A 630 2.96 9.84 4.67
C TYR A 630 1.99 10.90 5.24
N LYS A 631 2.18 12.20 4.90
CA LYS A 631 1.34 13.32 5.36
C LYS A 631 0.88 14.18 4.19
N ARG A 632 -0.02 15.11 4.43
CA ARG A 632 -0.38 16.13 3.44
C ARG A 632 0.79 17.09 3.22
N ILE A 633 1.06 17.40 1.96
CA ILE A 633 2.03 18.44 1.59
C ILE A 633 1.42 19.79 1.94
N THR A 634 2.12 20.59 2.71
CA THR A 634 1.69 21.94 3.11
C THR A 634 1.88 22.93 1.96
N GLN A 635 1.21 24.08 2.05
CA GLN A 635 1.35 25.13 1.03
C GLN A 635 2.79 25.69 0.97
N ASP A 636 3.47 25.78 2.10
CA ASP A 636 4.85 26.25 2.16
C ASP A 636 5.81 25.24 1.49
N GLU A 637 5.63 23.96 1.76
CA GLU A 637 6.39 22.88 1.10
C GLU A 637 6.14 22.90 -0.43
N LEU A 638 4.88 23.14 -0.88
CA LEU A 638 4.56 23.25 -2.30
C LEU A 638 5.23 24.46 -2.95
N ASN A 639 5.22 25.60 -2.27
CA ASN A 639 5.87 26.81 -2.75
C ASN A 639 7.39 26.61 -2.89
N GLU A 640 8.00 25.89 -1.96
CA GLU A 640 9.43 25.57 -2.01
C GLU A 640 9.74 24.59 -3.15
N ILE A 641 8.91 23.56 -3.35
CA ILE A 641 9.02 22.61 -4.48
C ILE A 641 8.89 23.37 -5.82
N GLU A 642 7.87 24.23 -5.97
CA GLU A 642 7.66 25.03 -7.19
C GLU A 642 8.86 25.93 -7.46
N LYS A 643 9.37 26.60 -6.42
CA LYS A 643 10.54 27.47 -6.53
C LYS A 643 11.77 26.70 -6.96
N LEU A 644 12.08 25.60 -6.29
CA LEU A 644 13.27 24.77 -6.58
C LEU A 644 13.20 24.15 -7.98
N ALA A 645 12.03 23.67 -8.41
CA ALA A 645 11.84 23.17 -9.77
C ALA A 645 12.12 24.24 -10.83
N ASN A 646 11.70 25.49 -10.58
CA ASN A 646 11.99 26.62 -11.46
C ASN A 646 13.47 27.07 -11.38
N GLU A 647 14.16 26.92 -10.24
CA GLU A 647 15.60 27.14 -10.15
C GLU A 647 16.35 26.19 -11.08
N TYR A 648 16.02 24.89 -11.08
CA TYR A 648 16.58 23.92 -12.04
C TYR A 648 16.29 24.27 -13.50
N VAL A 649 15.12 24.84 -13.80
CA VAL A 649 14.81 25.35 -15.16
C VAL A 649 15.74 26.50 -15.51
N MET A 650 15.94 27.46 -14.59
CA MET A 650 16.78 28.66 -14.82
C MET A 650 18.28 28.33 -14.95
N GLU A 651 18.75 27.28 -14.31
CA GLU A 651 20.13 26.78 -14.44
C GLU A 651 20.43 26.26 -15.84
N ASN A 652 19.38 25.93 -16.62
CA ASN A 652 19.50 25.52 -18.04
C ASN A 652 20.48 24.35 -18.24
N ILE A 653 20.37 23.31 -17.44
CA ILE A 653 21.23 22.12 -17.41
C ILE A 653 21.00 21.29 -18.67
N ASP A 654 22.09 20.81 -19.30
CA ASP A 654 22.01 19.84 -20.40
C ASP A 654 21.60 18.47 -19.84
N LEU A 655 20.62 17.82 -20.49
CA LEU A 655 20.23 16.46 -20.15
C LEU A 655 21.21 15.47 -20.79
N ASP A 656 21.72 14.52 -20.01
CA ASP A 656 22.47 13.37 -20.48
C ASP A 656 21.51 12.18 -20.65
N ILE A 657 21.26 11.81 -21.92
CA ILE A 657 20.28 10.79 -22.26
C ILE A 657 21.00 9.69 -23.06
N GLN A 658 21.13 8.52 -22.43
CA GLN A 658 21.88 7.41 -23.02
C GLN A 658 21.15 6.08 -22.84
N PHE A 659 21.45 5.13 -23.72
CA PHE A 659 21.09 3.72 -23.52
C PHE A 659 22.26 3.00 -22.86
N HIS A 660 21.95 2.30 -21.77
CA HIS A 660 22.88 1.40 -21.07
C HIS A 660 22.31 -0.01 -21.04
N THR A 661 23.16 -1.00 -20.90
CA THR A 661 22.67 -2.30 -20.43
C THR A 661 22.14 -2.15 -18.99
N ARG A 662 21.22 -2.99 -18.59
CA ARG A 662 20.60 -2.88 -17.28
C ARG A 662 21.62 -2.99 -16.14
N ASP A 663 22.58 -3.91 -16.27
CA ASP A 663 23.68 -4.11 -15.34
C ASP A 663 24.55 -2.85 -15.22
N GLU A 664 25.00 -2.27 -16.33
CA GLU A 664 25.77 -1.01 -16.32
C GLU A 664 25.00 0.13 -15.66
N ALA A 665 23.71 0.28 -15.99
CA ALA A 665 22.89 1.33 -15.41
C ALA A 665 22.72 1.17 -13.89
N GLN A 666 22.51 -0.08 -13.43
CA GLN A 666 22.37 -0.36 -12.00
C GLN A 666 23.69 -0.17 -11.25
N GLU A 667 24.82 -0.54 -11.85
CA GLU A 667 26.15 -0.27 -11.28
C GLU A 667 26.41 1.22 -11.12
N LEU A 668 26.07 2.02 -12.14
CA LEU A 668 26.31 3.48 -12.14
C LEU A 668 25.37 4.26 -11.23
N TYR A 669 24.10 3.85 -11.11
CA TYR A 669 23.05 4.69 -10.51
C TYR A 669 22.22 3.97 -9.43
N GLY A 670 22.36 2.66 -9.28
CA GLY A 670 21.55 1.89 -8.33
C GLY A 670 20.05 1.85 -8.67
N PHE A 671 19.24 1.52 -7.68
CA PHE A 671 17.79 1.33 -7.85
C PHE A 671 16.98 2.63 -7.98
N ILE A 672 17.58 3.80 -7.76
CA ILE A 672 16.91 5.09 -7.94
C ILE A 672 16.38 5.29 -9.38
N LEU A 673 16.97 4.56 -10.32
CA LEU A 673 16.53 4.54 -11.72
C LEU A 673 15.04 4.20 -11.88
N TYR A 674 14.50 3.33 -11.01
CA TYR A 674 13.18 2.72 -11.19
C TYR A 674 12.07 3.50 -10.49
N GLN A 675 12.01 4.81 -10.71
CA GLN A 675 11.00 5.69 -10.12
C GLN A 675 9.58 5.36 -10.58
N GLY A 676 9.40 5.08 -11.87
CA GLY A 676 8.12 4.72 -12.46
C GLY A 676 7.77 3.23 -12.39
N GLY A 677 8.56 2.42 -11.68
CA GLY A 677 8.43 0.97 -11.64
C GLY A 677 9.33 0.28 -12.68
N ILE A 678 8.98 -0.94 -13.03
CA ILE A 678 9.78 -1.80 -13.91
C ILE A 678 9.91 -1.20 -15.30
N VAL A 679 11.13 -1.21 -15.80
CA VAL A 679 11.44 -0.90 -17.20
C VAL A 679 11.75 -2.21 -17.91
N PRO A 680 10.99 -2.64 -18.92
CA PRO A 680 11.25 -3.90 -19.62
C PRO A 680 12.51 -3.85 -20.49
N GLY A 681 13.11 -5.00 -20.74
CA GLY A 681 14.21 -5.19 -21.69
C GLY A 681 15.61 -5.19 -21.07
N LYS A 682 16.56 -5.66 -21.89
CA LYS A 682 18.00 -5.76 -21.57
C LYS A 682 18.66 -4.37 -21.52
N ASN A 683 18.31 -3.50 -22.48
CA ASN A 683 18.83 -2.16 -22.57
C ASN A 683 17.77 -1.17 -22.03
N ILE A 684 18.18 -0.30 -21.16
CA ILE A 684 17.33 0.73 -20.59
C ILE A 684 17.83 2.11 -20.99
N ARG A 685 16.88 3.01 -21.28
CA ARG A 685 17.19 4.40 -21.58
C ARG A 685 17.23 5.17 -20.27
N VAL A 686 18.39 5.73 -19.95
CA VAL A 686 18.62 6.53 -18.76
C VAL A 686 18.53 8.01 -19.13
N VAL A 687 17.71 8.76 -18.44
CA VAL A 687 17.60 10.22 -18.51
C VAL A 687 18.20 10.79 -17.23
N LYS A 688 19.35 11.46 -17.39
CA LYS A 688 20.08 12.08 -16.29
C LYS A 688 20.05 13.60 -16.44
N ILE A 689 19.64 14.27 -15.38
CA ILE A 689 19.77 15.71 -15.22
C ILE A 689 20.92 15.92 -14.22
N PRO A 690 22.14 16.22 -14.66
CA PRO A 690 23.31 16.25 -13.80
C PRO A 690 23.12 17.09 -12.53
N GLY A 691 23.38 16.48 -11.38
CA GLY A 691 23.21 17.12 -10.06
C GLY A 691 21.77 17.23 -9.56
N VAL A 692 20.77 16.81 -10.34
CA VAL A 692 19.35 16.97 -10.02
C VAL A 692 18.63 15.64 -9.94
N ASP A 693 18.65 14.83 -11.01
CA ASP A 693 17.85 13.59 -11.09
C ASP A 693 18.45 12.58 -12.07
N VAL A 694 18.15 11.30 -11.86
CA VAL A 694 18.44 10.22 -12.79
C VAL A 694 17.34 9.18 -12.75
N GLN A 695 16.77 8.86 -13.92
CA GLN A 695 15.68 7.87 -14.02
C GLN A 695 15.80 7.05 -15.30
N ALA A 696 15.37 5.81 -15.25
CA ALA A 696 15.11 5.00 -16.43
C ALA A 696 13.75 5.43 -17.02
N CYS A 697 13.79 6.08 -18.18
CA CYS A 697 12.61 6.69 -18.80
C CYS A 697 12.62 6.56 -20.32
N ALA A 698 11.53 6.02 -20.86
CA ALA A 698 11.33 5.86 -22.31
C ALA A 698 10.64 7.06 -22.98
N GLY A 699 10.20 8.08 -22.24
CA GLY A 699 9.48 9.23 -22.76
C GLY A 699 10.33 10.20 -23.56
N THR A 700 9.68 11.16 -24.21
CA THR A 700 10.39 12.24 -24.91
C THR A 700 10.72 13.38 -23.96
N HIS A 701 11.94 13.89 -24.03
CA HIS A 701 12.44 14.95 -23.17
C HIS A 701 13.03 16.10 -23.98
N VAL A 702 12.92 17.30 -23.45
CA VAL A 702 13.70 18.43 -23.97
C VAL A 702 15.18 18.22 -23.62
N LEU A 703 16.09 18.73 -24.43
CA LEU A 703 17.53 18.47 -24.24
C LEU A 703 18.20 19.36 -23.17
N ARG A 704 17.51 20.42 -22.73
CA ARG A 704 17.96 21.34 -21.67
C ARG A 704 16.81 21.70 -20.75
N THR A 705 17.06 21.83 -19.45
CA THR A 705 16.02 22.19 -18.48
C THR A 705 15.39 23.56 -18.78
N GLY A 706 16.15 24.54 -19.32
CA GLY A 706 15.62 25.83 -19.69
C GLY A 706 14.52 25.79 -20.76
N VAL A 707 14.50 24.78 -21.64
CA VAL A 707 13.47 24.61 -22.68
C VAL A 707 12.11 24.20 -22.08
N VAL A 708 12.07 23.68 -20.84
CA VAL A 708 10.84 23.37 -20.11
C VAL A 708 9.98 24.63 -19.98
N GLY A 709 10.61 25.78 -19.73
CA GLY A 709 9.93 27.03 -19.41
C GLY A 709 9.38 27.04 -17.99
N PRO A 710 8.56 28.01 -17.60
CA PRO A 710 8.06 28.10 -16.23
C PRO A 710 7.25 26.87 -15.83
N ILE A 711 7.41 26.45 -14.58
CA ILE A 711 6.62 25.39 -13.94
C ILE A 711 5.69 26.07 -12.94
N LYS A 712 4.39 25.74 -13.00
CA LYS A 712 3.37 26.21 -12.08
C LYS A 712 2.68 25.01 -11.43
N ILE A 713 2.78 24.90 -10.12
CA ILE A 713 1.98 23.93 -9.36
C ILE A 713 0.56 24.48 -9.22
N ASN A 714 -0.42 23.74 -9.75
CA ASN A 714 -1.81 24.17 -9.78
C ASN A 714 -2.53 23.76 -8.48
N LYS A 715 -2.33 22.52 -8.02
CA LYS A 715 -2.92 22.00 -6.78
C LYS A 715 -2.21 20.74 -6.27
N THR A 716 -2.51 20.40 -5.04
CA THR A 716 -2.21 19.08 -4.46
C THR A 716 -3.47 18.43 -3.93
N GLU A 717 -3.53 17.11 -3.98
CA GLU A 717 -4.62 16.33 -3.40
C GLU A 717 -4.12 14.97 -2.93
N ARG A 718 -4.73 14.44 -1.87
CA ARG A 718 -4.51 13.06 -1.45
C ARG A 718 -5.30 12.12 -2.35
N VAL A 719 -4.62 11.26 -3.10
CA VAL A 719 -5.23 10.25 -3.97
C VAL A 719 -5.70 9.07 -3.13
N GLN A 720 -4.81 8.61 -2.27
CA GLN A 720 -5.05 7.56 -1.29
C GLN A 720 -4.11 7.74 -0.10
N ASP A 721 -4.27 6.94 0.92
CA ASP A 721 -3.36 6.99 2.05
C ASP A 721 -1.94 6.60 1.62
N GLY A 722 -0.95 7.40 2.02
CA GLY A 722 0.44 7.24 1.60
C GLY A 722 0.78 7.79 0.21
N VAL A 723 -0.18 8.36 -0.54
CA VAL A 723 0.05 8.91 -1.89
C VAL A 723 -0.55 10.32 -2.03
N GLU A 724 0.31 11.29 -2.24
CA GLU A 724 -0.06 12.69 -2.52
C GLU A 724 0.18 12.99 -4.00
N ARG A 725 -0.77 13.67 -4.64
CA ARG A 725 -0.69 14.10 -6.04
C ARG A 725 -0.33 15.55 -6.12
N ILE A 726 0.59 15.89 -7.01
CA ILE A 726 0.88 17.25 -7.43
C ILE A 726 0.42 17.39 -8.89
N ASP A 727 -0.54 18.30 -9.15
CA ASP A 727 -0.93 18.75 -10.49
C ASP A 727 -0.13 20.01 -10.81
N PHE A 728 0.53 20.04 -11.96
CA PHE A 728 1.33 21.18 -12.40
C PHE A 728 1.21 21.39 -13.91
N SER A 729 1.62 22.55 -14.39
CA SER A 729 1.75 22.90 -15.81
C SER A 729 3.17 23.39 -16.08
N ALA A 730 3.65 23.20 -17.31
CA ALA A 730 4.98 23.63 -17.73
C ALA A 730 4.93 24.40 -19.07
N GLY A 731 5.87 25.31 -19.28
CA GLY A 731 6.00 26.11 -20.48
C GLY A 731 4.79 27.02 -20.75
N LEU A 732 4.24 26.99 -21.96
CA LEU A 732 3.09 27.84 -22.31
C LEU A 732 1.83 27.46 -21.52
N ALA A 733 1.61 26.18 -21.22
CA ALA A 733 0.49 25.76 -20.40
C ALA A 733 0.56 26.35 -18.96
N ALA A 734 1.77 26.55 -18.41
CA ALA A 734 1.94 27.25 -17.14
C ALA A 734 1.58 28.75 -17.26
N ILE A 735 1.95 29.39 -18.37
CA ILE A 735 1.57 30.78 -18.63
C ILE A 735 0.04 30.91 -18.71
N ASP A 736 -0.62 30.00 -19.43
CA ASP A 736 -2.09 30.01 -19.56
C ASP A 736 -2.75 29.82 -18.18
N SER A 737 -2.23 28.93 -17.33
CA SER A 737 -2.71 28.76 -15.96
C SER A 737 -2.53 30.01 -15.12
N MET A 738 -1.35 30.64 -15.14
CA MET A 738 -1.10 31.90 -14.42
C MET A 738 -1.99 33.04 -14.91
N GLN A 739 -2.25 33.14 -16.21
CA GLN A 739 -3.15 34.15 -16.81
C GLN A 739 -4.59 33.91 -16.39
N HIS A 740 -5.01 32.62 -16.33
CA HIS A 740 -6.33 32.24 -15.86
C HIS A 740 -6.54 32.63 -14.39
N ASP A 741 -5.60 32.28 -13.50
CA ASP A 741 -5.63 32.65 -12.09
C ASP A 741 -5.65 34.17 -11.91
N GLY A 742 -4.80 34.87 -12.66
CA GLY A 742 -4.77 36.34 -12.65
C GLY A 742 -6.07 36.98 -13.15
N LYS A 743 -6.74 36.36 -14.14
CA LYS A 743 -8.06 36.81 -14.63
C LYS A 743 -9.11 36.66 -13.53
N ILE A 744 -9.21 35.47 -12.92
CA ILE A 744 -10.16 35.22 -11.82
C ILE A 744 -9.95 36.22 -10.68
N LEU A 745 -8.70 36.46 -10.29
CA LEU A 745 -8.35 37.39 -9.23
C LEU A 745 -8.80 38.84 -9.58
N ARG A 746 -8.50 39.34 -10.79
CA ARG A 746 -8.92 40.68 -11.25
C ARG A 746 -10.45 40.80 -11.33
N GLU A 747 -11.13 39.79 -11.89
CA GLU A 747 -12.60 39.81 -11.98
C GLU A 747 -13.24 39.81 -10.60
N SER A 748 -12.71 38.98 -9.66
CA SER A 748 -13.20 38.94 -8.28
C SER A 748 -12.96 40.24 -7.54
N SER A 749 -11.80 40.87 -7.69
CA SER A 749 -11.45 42.15 -7.08
C SER A 749 -12.31 43.29 -7.62
N ALA A 750 -12.64 43.25 -8.92
CA ALA A 750 -13.51 44.23 -9.56
C ALA A 750 -14.95 44.22 -9.01
N ILE A 751 -15.48 43.03 -8.65
CA ILE A 751 -16.81 42.92 -7.98
C ILE A 751 -16.84 43.72 -6.72
N PHE A 752 -15.79 43.66 -5.90
CA PHE A 752 -15.68 44.37 -4.64
C PHE A 752 -15.10 45.80 -4.77
N LYS A 753 -14.64 46.19 -5.96
CA LYS A 753 -13.99 47.48 -6.25
C LYS A 753 -12.78 47.74 -5.34
N VAL A 754 -11.92 46.72 -5.21
CA VAL A 754 -10.70 46.80 -4.39
C VAL A 754 -9.51 46.31 -5.18
N GLU A 755 -8.30 46.69 -4.75
CA GLU A 755 -7.04 46.07 -5.29
C GLU A 755 -6.95 44.62 -4.89
N ASN A 756 -6.19 43.81 -5.67
CA ASN A 756 -6.06 42.36 -5.53
C ASN A 756 -5.58 41.93 -4.13
N ASP A 757 -4.67 42.68 -3.54
CA ASP A 757 -4.11 42.40 -2.21
C ASP A 757 -5.11 42.64 -1.07
N GLN A 758 -6.14 43.47 -1.32
CA GLN A 758 -7.22 43.77 -0.35
C GLN A 758 -8.38 42.76 -0.44
N LEU A 759 -8.43 41.93 -1.51
CA LEU A 759 -9.56 41.04 -1.74
C LEU A 759 -9.81 40.07 -0.58
N PRO A 760 -8.78 39.36 -0.04
CA PRO A 760 -8.99 38.40 1.06
C PRO A 760 -9.67 39.09 2.30
N LYS A 761 -9.17 40.24 2.70
CA LYS A 761 -9.72 41.01 3.82
C LYS A 761 -11.15 41.48 3.54
N THR A 762 -11.45 41.86 2.31
CA THR A 762 -12.78 42.30 1.88
C THR A 762 -13.75 41.13 1.86
N CYS A 763 -13.35 39.96 1.36
CA CYS A 763 -14.18 38.76 1.39
C CYS A 763 -14.49 38.30 2.81
N ASP A 764 -13.52 38.32 3.72
CA ASP A 764 -13.71 37.97 5.12
C ASP A 764 -14.72 38.93 5.81
N ARG A 765 -14.56 40.25 5.60
CA ARG A 765 -15.51 41.24 6.08
C ARG A 765 -16.93 41.00 5.55
N PHE A 766 -17.04 40.75 4.24
CA PHE A 766 -18.35 40.53 3.59
C PHE A 766 -19.02 39.26 4.10
N PHE A 767 -18.24 38.20 4.28
CA PHE A 767 -18.74 36.93 4.83
C PHE A 767 -19.24 37.07 6.27
N ASN A 768 -18.51 37.82 7.09
CA ASN A 768 -18.91 38.11 8.48
C ASN A 768 -20.13 39.02 8.55
N GLU A 769 -20.22 40.08 7.71
CA GLU A 769 -21.38 40.92 7.57
C GLU A 769 -22.61 40.10 7.11
N TRP A 770 -22.49 39.30 6.10
CA TRP A 770 -23.54 38.39 5.62
C TRP A 770 -24.04 37.44 6.73
N LYS A 771 -23.13 36.84 7.47
CA LYS A 771 -23.48 35.96 8.60
C LYS A 771 -24.22 36.72 9.71
N SER A 772 -23.78 37.94 10.02
CA SER A 772 -24.43 38.80 11.00
C SER A 772 -25.83 39.21 10.53
N GLN A 773 -25.96 39.61 9.25
CA GLN A 773 -27.28 39.98 8.68
C GLN A 773 -28.24 38.78 8.66
N LYS A 774 -27.76 37.60 8.34
CA LYS A 774 -28.56 36.37 8.38
C LYS A 774 -29.11 36.10 9.80
N ASN A 775 -28.25 36.17 10.80
CA ASN A 775 -28.63 35.99 12.19
C ASN A 775 -29.65 37.08 12.65
N GLU A 776 -29.46 38.34 12.21
CA GLU A 776 -30.38 39.43 12.50
C GLU A 776 -31.75 39.25 11.81
N ILE A 777 -31.75 38.76 10.56
CA ILE A 777 -32.99 38.42 9.85
C ILE A 777 -33.74 37.31 10.61
N ASP A 778 -33.04 36.28 11.07
CA ASP A 778 -33.66 35.20 11.85
C ASP A 778 -34.18 35.70 13.21
N ARG A 779 -33.45 36.62 13.87
CA ARG A 779 -33.88 37.28 15.10
C ARG A 779 -35.13 38.13 14.88
N LEU A 780 -35.11 38.97 13.83
CA LEU A 780 -36.25 39.86 13.49
C LEU A 780 -37.48 39.05 13.09
N LYS A 781 -37.33 37.94 12.36
CA LYS A 781 -38.44 37.04 12.07
C LYS A 781 -39.04 36.46 13.34
N SER A 782 -38.19 36.02 14.29
CA SER A 782 -38.68 35.50 15.58
C SER A 782 -39.39 36.60 16.39
N GLU A 783 -38.90 37.85 16.36
CA GLU A 783 -39.50 38.98 17.04
C GLU A 783 -40.86 39.36 16.42
N ILE A 784 -40.96 39.38 15.07
CA ILE A 784 -42.21 39.59 14.33
C ILE A 784 -43.23 38.50 14.68
N ALA A 785 -42.78 37.24 14.73
CA ALA A 785 -43.64 36.13 15.12
C ALA A 785 -44.18 36.31 16.55
N SER A 786 -43.30 36.72 17.50
CA SER A 786 -43.70 36.98 18.89
C SER A 786 -44.68 38.16 19.02
N LEU A 787 -44.46 39.24 18.27
CA LEU A 787 -45.38 40.41 18.26
C LEU A 787 -46.74 40.02 17.67
N LYS A 788 -46.78 39.26 16.58
CA LYS A 788 -48.03 38.73 16.02
C LYS A 788 -48.74 37.80 17.00
N MET A 789 -48.04 36.99 17.74
CA MET A 789 -48.60 36.16 18.80
C MET A 789 -49.27 36.97 19.88
N ASN A 790 -48.63 38.03 20.33
CA ASN A 790 -49.21 38.88 21.40
C ASN A 790 -50.51 39.62 20.93
N SER A 791 -50.59 40.00 19.65
CA SER A 791 -51.81 40.63 19.11
C SER A 791 -52.94 39.65 18.91
N LEU A 792 -52.64 38.36 18.69
CA LEU A 792 -53.62 37.28 18.50
C LEU A 792 -54.15 36.71 19.83
N ALA A 793 -53.45 36.91 20.91
CA ALA A 793 -53.82 36.35 22.23
C ALA A 793 -55.13 37.00 22.79
N ASP A 794 -55.52 38.16 22.31
CA ASP A 794 -56.70 38.87 22.72
C ASP A 794 -57.94 38.54 21.80
N GLU A 795 -57.76 37.83 20.70
CA GLU A 795 -58.83 37.46 19.77
C GLU A 795 -58.99 35.90 19.82
N TYR A 796 -59.97 35.40 20.58
CA TYR A 796 -60.31 34.00 20.68
C TYR A 796 -61.83 33.81 20.62
N ASP A 797 -62.30 32.71 20.11
CA ASP A 797 -63.69 32.29 20.22
C ASP A 797 -63.84 31.35 21.42
N GLU A 798 -64.93 31.49 22.16
CA GLU A 798 -65.31 30.60 23.24
C GLU A 798 -66.22 29.50 22.67
N ILE A 799 -65.75 28.26 22.53
CA ILE A 799 -66.51 27.16 21.98
C ILE A 799 -66.56 26.02 23.00
N ASN A 800 -67.75 25.63 23.46
CA ASN A 800 -67.93 24.62 24.48
C ASN A 800 -67.12 24.85 25.78
N GLY A 801 -66.90 26.10 26.17
CA GLY A 801 -66.11 26.49 27.33
C GLY A 801 -64.57 26.42 27.11
N LEU A 802 -64.13 26.22 25.86
CA LEU A 802 -62.73 26.21 25.47
C LEU A 802 -62.37 27.48 24.70
N LYS A 803 -61.21 28.07 24.99
CA LYS A 803 -60.67 29.19 24.22
C LYS A 803 -60.01 28.67 22.92
N VAL A 804 -60.59 29.00 21.77
CA VAL A 804 -60.15 28.57 20.46
C VAL A 804 -59.57 29.78 19.70
N VAL A 805 -58.31 29.72 19.32
CA VAL A 805 -57.66 30.70 18.44
C VAL A 805 -57.47 30.07 17.07
N HIS A 806 -57.99 30.75 16.07
CA HIS A 806 -57.86 30.28 14.69
C HIS A 806 -57.56 31.43 13.74
N GLN A 807 -56.52 31.24 12.89
CA GLN A 807 -56.15 32.27 11.92
C GLN A 807 -55.28 31.76 10.79
N GLN A 808 -55.36 32.47 9.65
CA GLN A 808 -54.39 32.26 8.56
C GLN A 808 -53.20 33.23 8.78
N ILE A 809 -51.98 32.67 8.93
CA ILE A 809 -50.75 33.43 9.18
C ILE A 809 -49.69 32.96 8.18
N ASP A 810 -49.15 33.93 7.44
CA ASP A 810 -48.12 33.62 6.46
C ASP A 810 -46.77 33.44 7.13
N SER A 811 -46.53 32.24 7.68
CA SER A 811 -45.31 31.81 8.35
C SER A 811 -44.94 30.40 7.95
N ASP A 812 -43.74 30.00 8.18
CA ASP A 812 -43.33 28.60 7.86
C ASP A 812 -43.97 27.63 8.88
N ILE A 813 -43.99 26.35 8.50
CA ILE A 813 -44.68 25.30 9.30
C ILE A 813 -44.07 25.13 10.69
N LYS A 814 -42.74 25.35 10.85
CA LYS A 814 -42.05 25.22 12.13
C LYS A 814 -42.40 26.39 13.06
N GLU A 815 -42.54 27.59 12.49
CA GLU A 815 -43.01 28.76 13.22
C GLU A 815 -44.46 28.59 13.64
N LEU A 816 -45.35 28.12 12.73
CA LEU A 816 -46.74 27.84 13.07
C LEU A 816 -46.86 26.79 14.18
N GLN A 817 -46.08 25.73 14.13
CA GLN A 817 -46.04 24.73 15.20
C GLN A 817 -45.61 25.32 16.54
N LYS A 818 -44.53 26.10 16.52
CA LYS A 818 -44.03 26.76 17.72
C LYS A 818 -45.09 27.73 18.30
N MET A 819 -45.68 28.56 17.45
CA MET A 819 -46.75 29.51 17.86
C MET A 819 -47.94 28.73 18.46
N ALA A 820 -48.44 27.71 17.80
CA ALA A 820 -49.59 26.93 18.27
C ALA A 820 -49.29 26.24 19.61
N THR A 821 -48.09 25.67 19.77
CA THR A 821 -47.66 25.04 21.03
C THR A 821 -47.46 26.05 22.15
N ASP A 822 -46.82 27.20 21.87
CA ASP A 822 -46.61 28.28 22.86
C ASP A 822 -47.95 28.85 23.39
N PHE A 823 -49.02 28.94 22.53
CA PHE A 823 -50.35 29.40 22.96
C PHE A 823 -51.02 28.41 23.92
N THR A 824 -50.93 27.11 23.62
CA THR A 824 -51.55 26.06 24.45
C THR A 824 -50.77 25.84 25.75
N ASP A 825 -49.41 25.82 25.70
CA ASP A 825 -48.56 25.60 26.87
C ASP A 825 -48.61 26.75 27.86
N ASN A 826 -48.75 28.00 27.37
CA ASN A 826 -48.85 29.18 28.24
C ASN A 826 -50.30 29.50 28.69
N GLY A 827 -51.28 28.64 28.39
CA GLY A 827 -52.68 28.81 28.81
C GLY A 827 -53.40 30.00 28.13
N LYS A 828 -52.89 30.49 27.00
CA LYS A 828 -53.51 31.62 26.26
C LYS A 828 -54.70 31.13 25.42
N ALA A 829 -54.69 29.90 24.97
CA ALA A 829 -55.76 29.21 24.27
C ALA A 829 -55.84 27.74 24.66
N ASP A 830 -57.01 27.11 24.59
CA ASP A 830 -57.20 25.67 24.75
C ASP A 830 -56.95 24.91 23.43
N VAL A 831 -57.36 25.52 22.32
CA VAL A 831 -57.14 25.00 20.98
C VAL A 831 -56.64 26.11 20.07
N VAL A 832 -55.67 25.79 19.27
CA VAL A 832 -55.10 26.69 18.25
C VAL A 832 -55.11 26.02 16.90
N ILE A 833 -55.64 26.70 15.87
CA ILE A 833 -55.66 26.24 14.48
C ILE A 833 -55.07 27.36 13.63
N MET A 834 -53.92 27.08 12.99
CA MET A 834 -53.25 28.05 12.13
C MET A 834 -52.96 27.44 10.75
N GLY A 835 -53.20 28.21 9.70
CA GLY A 835 -52.84 27.86 8.34
C GLY A 835 -52.02 28.92 7.65
N ASN A 836 -51.29 28.57 6.58
CA ASN A 836 -50.54 29.54 5.77
C ASN A 836 -50.95 29.55 4.30
N SER A 837 -50.56 30.59 3.58
CA SER A 837 -50.81 30.73 2.13
C SER A 837 -50.13 29.59 1.29
N GLY A 838 -49.20 28.86 1.85
CA GLY A 838 -48.56 27.68 1.20
C GLY A 838 -49.29 26.36 1.36
N GLY A 839 -50.59 26.36 1.83
CA GLY A 839 -51.42 25.19 2.00
C GLY A 839 -51.05 24.28 3.16
N LYS A 840 -50.31 24.83 4.19
CA LYS A 840 -49.95 24.09 5.41
C LYS A 840 -50.85 24.54 6.55
N ILE A 841 -51.37 23.57 7.32
CA ILE A 841 -52.21 23.80 8.49
C ILE A 841 -51.64 23.11 9.71
N VAL A 842 -51.68 23.73 10.87
CA VAL A 842 -51.23 23.22 12.14
C VAL A 842 -52.34 23.40 13.18
N GLY A 843 -52.50 22.44 14.06
CA GLY A 843 -53.38 22.51 15.23
C GLY A 843 -52.69 22.05 16.48
N ALA A 844 -52.88 22.79 17.59
CA ALA A 844 -52.43 22.37 18.93
C ALA A 844 -53.63 22.37 19.90
N ALA A 845 -53.56 21.50 20.90
CA ALA A 845 -54.59 21.40 21.95
C ALA A 845 -53.92 21.26 23.33
N SER A 846 -54.45 22.05 24.28
CA SER A 846 -54.08 21.96 25.69
C SER A 846 -54.57 20.64 26.30
N GLN A 847 -54.05 20.27 27.48
CA GLN A 847 -54.55 19.08 28.20
C GLN A 847 -56.03 19.25 28.55
N ASN A 848 -56.50 20.46 28.90
CA ASN A 848 -57.90 20.75 29.16
C ASN A 848 -58.82 20.47 27.94
N ALA A 849 -58.37 20.86 26.74
CA ALA A 849 -59.10 20.55 25.52
C ALA A 849 -59.15 19.05 25.20
N ILE A 850 -58.05 18.34 25.45
CA ILE A 850 -57.95 16.88 25.26
C ILE A 850 -58.87 16.16 26.22
N ASP A 851 -58.91 16.53 27.47
CA ASP A 851 -59.77 15.96 28.52
C ASP A 851 -61.26 16.28 28.24
N SER A 852 -61.54 17.39 27.55
CA SER A 852 -62.88 17.76 27.04
C SER A 852 -63.27 17.03 25.73
N GLY A 853 -62.42 16.14 25.23
CA GLY A 853 -62.74 15.30 24.07
C GLY A 853 -62.21 15.80 22.72
N VAL A 854 -61.45 16.89 22.68
CA VAL A 854 -60.87 17.44 21.43
C VAL A 854 -59.77 16.54 20.92
N LYS A 855 -59.87 16.03 19.68
CA LYS A 855 -58.85 15.20 19.00
C LYS A 855 -58.21 16.00 17.87
N ILE A 856 -57.28 16.83 18.17
CA ILE A 856 -56.66 17.77 17.19
C ILE A 856 -56.03 17.06 16.00
N ASN A 857 -55.52 15.83 16.17
CA ASN A 857 -54.98 15.03 15.09
C ASN A 857 -56.06 14.63 14.05
N GLU A 858 -57.25 14.31 14.48
CA GLU A 858 -58.40 13.97 13.60
C GLU A 858 -58.94 15.23 12.92
N ILE A 859 -59.08 16.32 13.67
CA ILE A 859 -59.52 17.62 13.19
C ILE A 859 -58.59 18.14 12.09
N ILE A 860 -57.29 18.15 12.32
CA ILE A 860 -56.31 18.62 11.33
C ILE A 860 -56.21 17.68 10.12
N LYS A 861 -56.41 16.37 10.32
CA LYS A 861 -56.49 15.42 9.22
C LYS A 861 -57.67 15.71 8.30
N THR A 862 -58.84 16.02 8.89
CA THR A 862 -60.03 16.40 8.14
C THR A 862 -59.85 17.73 7.39
N ALA A 863 -59.34 18.71 8.06
CA ALA A 863 -59.02 20.03 7.48
C ALA A 863 -58.02 19.93 6.31
N ALA A 864 -56.99 19.12 6.46
CA ALA A 864 -56.01 18.88 5.42
C ALA A 864 -56.60 18.14 4.20
N GLY A 865 -57.66 17.34 4.42
CA GLY A 865 -58.42 16.69 3.34
C GLY A 865 -59.12 17.72 2.44
N ILE A 866 -59.64 18.86 3.01
CA ILE A 866 -60.24 19.97 2.24
C ILE A 866 -59.20 20.65 1.35
N LEU A 867 -58.00 20.72 1.83
CA LEU A 867 -56.87 21.26 1.08
C LEU A 867 -56.36 20.31 -0.01
N GLY A 868 -57.03 19.11 -0.19
CA GLY A 868 -56.63 18.12 -1.15
C GLY A 868 -55.33 17.41 -0.79
N GLY A 869 -55.04 17.29 0.50
CA GLY A 869 -53.86 16.65 1.01
C GLY A 869 -54.08 15.74 2.21
N GLY A 870 -53.14 15.61 3.07
CA GLY A 870 -53.18 14.74 4.24
C GLY A 870 -52.55 15.42 5.47
N GLY A 871 -52.96 14.94 6.67
CA GLY A 871 -52.46 15.42 7.91
C GLY A 871 -52.45 14.36 9.00
N GLY A 872 -51.81 14.65 10.14
CA GLY A 872 -51.75 13.81 11.32
C GLY A 872 -50.86 14.37 12.38
N GLY A 873 -50.78 13.69 13.49
CA GLY A 873 -49.95 14.13 14.65
C GLY A 873 -50.35 13.45 15.94
N ARG A 874 -50.00 14.05 17.02
CA ARG A 874 -50.38 13.67 18.41
C ARG A 874 -51.65 14.38 18.80
N LEU A 875 -52.25 14.01 19.92
CA LEU A 875 -53.39 14.70 20.50
C LEU A 875 -53.05 16.15 20.95
N THR A 876 -51.80 16.44 21.23
CA THR A 876 -51.32 17.77 21.61
C THR A 876 -50.90 18.64 20.44
N LEU A 877 -50.44 18.08 19.32
CA LEU A 877 -49.96 18.82 18.14
C LEU A 877 -50.14 18.02 16.88
N ALA A 878 -50.79 18.56 15.91
CA ALA A 878 -50.97 17.93 14.57
C ALA A 878 -50.66 18.95 13.47
N GLN A 879 -50.32 18.42 12.29
CA GLN A 879 -50.07 19.21 11.09
C GLN A 879 -50.62 18.51 9.85
N GLY A 880 -50.92 19.32 8.86
CA GLY A 880 -51.37 18.85 7.56
C GLY A 880 -50.94 19.79 6.45
N ALA A 881 -51.01 19.28 5.22
CA ALA A 881 -50.73 20.08 4.04
C ALA A 881 -51.56 19.61 2.84
N GLY A 882 -51.88 20.56 1.94
CA GLY A 882 -52.59 20.25 0.69
C GLY A 882 -52.25 21.25 -0.41
N LYS A 883 -52.71 20.97 -1.61
CA LYS A 883 -52.41 21.75 -2.83
C LYS A 883 -53.49 22.85 -3.09
N ASN A 884 -54.68 22.73 -2.53
CA ASN A 884 -55.79 23.68 -2.72
C ASN A 884 -55.68 24.84 -1.74
N THR A 885 -54.70 25.72 -1.97
CA THR A 885 -54.32 26.82 -1.04
C THR A 885 -55.45 27.87 -0.91
N ASP A 886 -56.26 28.00 -1.94
CA ASP A 886 -57.43 28.88 -1.97
C ASP A 886 -58.55 28.50 -0.97
N LYS A 887 -58.57 27.23 -0.54
CA LYS A 887 -59.47 26.67 0.46
C LYS A 887 -58.97 26.73 1.90
N MET A 888 -57.91 27.47 2.20
CA MET A 888 -57.34 27.51 3.52
C MET A 888 -58.35 28.04 4.57
N SER A 889 -59.06 29.09 4.25
CA SER A 889 -60.12 29.63 5.15
C SER A 889 -61.24 28.63 5.41
N GLU A 890 -61.68 27.88 4.38
CA GLU A 890 -62.69 26.79 4.51
C GLU A 890 -62.12 25.65 5.41
N ALA A 891 -60.83 25.29 5.26
CA ALA A 891 -60.18 24.24 6.05
C ALA A 891 -60.06 24.65 7.54
N ILE A 892 -59.69 25.90 7.81
CA ILE A 892 -59.59 26.44 9.18
C ILE A 892 -61.03 26.47 9.80
N GLN A 893 -62.04 26.98 9.07
CA GLN A 893 -63.40 27.02 9.57
C GLN A 893 -63.98 25.63 9.88
N THR A 894 -63.74 24.67 8.98
CA THR A 894 -64.13 23.29 9.23
C THR A 894 -63.44 22.68 10.45
N ALA A 895 -62.16 23.00 10.67
CA ALA A 895 -61.46 22.54 11.87
C ALA A 895 -62.06 23.12 13.14
N VAL A 896 -62.49 24.38 13.11
CA VAL A 896 -63.19 25.04 14.23
C VAL A 896 -64.58 24.40 14.45
N ASP A 897 -65.34 24.15 13.39
CA ASP A 897 -66.68 23.55 13.48
C ASP A 897 -66.68 22.13 14.04
N LEU A 898 -65.56 21.40 13.88
CA LEU A 898 -65.34 20.09 14.50
C LEU A 898 -65.03 20.12 16.01
N ILE A 899 -64.85 21.29 16.57
CA ILE A 899 -64.69 21.52 18.03
C ILE A 899 -66.06 21.80 18.67
N LYS A 900 -67.03 22.27 17.86
CA LYS A 900 -68.44 22.47 18.29
C LYS A 900 -69.07 21.07 18.50
#